data_6cc5a6f599708de8ba3f03c163ee0483
#
_entry.id   6cc5a6f599708de8ba3f03c163ee0483
#
_cell.length_a   1.000
_cell.length_b   1.000
_cell.length_c   1.000
_cell.angle_alpha   90.00
_cell.angle_beta   90.00
_cell.angle_gamma   90.00
#
_symmetry.space_group_name_H-M   'P 1'
#
loop_
_entity.id
_entity.type
_entity.pdbx_description
1 polymer ?
#
loop_
_entity_poly.entity_id
_entity_poly.type
_entity_poly.pdbx_seq_one_letter_code
_entity_poly.pdbx_strand_id
1 'polypeptide(L)'
;MYRKAYRWVSQRRGIALACLIGFAGWLILPQAAFAQYEYRVGKGQASIEPDQHILSLSLAGYGAPREGRFSLEWKARASLGKADDAALVADRLYLLRGGKVWQIGLDDLETDAIAVAQSADIRLIAGGGNRLLALSSRNELLEANVSRQHKLRWRRKSELQQTPTSLSYWKGGFVMLDTEGALWVAEDRRGPLTWEVLPPCPGAIDVMAAQNHLYVLTDKQEILQYDQSTGWLRVAIKNGITYDQDIRLLMASDAGFWALDGSGELYQAQHNSTHQLSVNALVIQHGKERVAILGADVCGFDANFVNAMKRDIQRTFGISPNAVMVNASHTHFAPVTQNWSTWGPHCQRPDSTYLYSVVKSAVMGAMRQATKALQPANLHVGKSEVAIGHNRNLPGTDLPYDKTLDVIRVDYRKLEKDDVIFLAGCHPVFQNAGREGVTLSPNYPGVAREMLLHHSKVRSAMFLQGCGGDINPVDADHRVTAKKVASAVTDVLDRDAMQPIQGGITFYLDTVQFDSRPWPEDKIKAFRKANEGQEGNVGAEKNVRWADLMLRYIKNDEMPATMPVFVQTLNIGNWKLVGISRETTTEYSLGIKALWPDKLVTVAGYCNDVSSYLPTSRHIKAGIYEGNDSFFWYGQPNIFPENVYETIMESIKLKNR
;
A
#
# COMPACT_ATOMS: atom_id res chain seq x y z
N MET A 1 36.27 59.19 -27.64
CA MET A 1 36.46 60.49 -28.36
C MET A 1 35.09 61.07 -28.71
N TYR A 2 34.82 62.20 -28.14
CA TYR A 2 33.99 63.33 -28.58
C TYR A 2 32.55 63.05 -29.08
N ARG A 3 31.51 63.49 -28.29
CA ARG A 3 30.92 64.88 -28.10
C ARG A 3 30.33 65.44 -29.39
N LYS A 4 29.07 65.86 -29.48
CA LYS A 4 28.22 66.95 -28.94
C LYS A 4 26.99 67.06 -29.83
N ALA A 5 25.80 67.22 -29.43
CA ALA A 5 25.03 68.29 -28.79
C ALA A 5 24.56 69.43 -29.73
N TYR A 6 23.32 69.81 -29.48
CA TYR A 6 22.59 71.09 -29.59
C TYR A 6 21.37 71.06 -30.51
N ARG A 7 20.18 71.17 -29.95
CA ARG A 7 19.36 72.30 -29.47
C ARG A 7 18.96 73.30 -30.57
N TRP A 8 17.70 73.63 -30.71
CA TRP A 8 16.91 74.86 -30.44
C TRP A 8 15.63 74.88 -31.30
N VAL A 9 14.47 75.05 -30.77
CA VAL A 9 13.64 76.14 -30.17
C VAL A 9 12.77 76.90 -31.20
N SER A 10 11.52 76.84 -30.99
CA SER A 10 10.49 77.86 -30.69
C SER A 10 9.50 78.32 -31.73
N GLN A 11 8.25 78.38 -31.28
CA GLN A 11 7.19 79.42 -31.36
C GLN A 11 6.49 79.67 -32.70
N ARG A 12 5.20 79.81 -32.79
CA ARG A 12 4.16 80.53 -32.05
C ARG A 12 2.78 80.34 -32.73
N ARG A 13 1.73 80.20 -31.90
CA ARG A 13 0.38 80.82 -31.95
C ARG A 13 -0.43 80.93 -33.22
N GLY A 14 -1.71 80.52 -33.09
CA GLY A 14 -2.83 80.96 -33.88
C GLY A 14 -4.16 80.25 -33.52
N ILE A 15 -5.07 81.02 -32.96
CA ILE A 15 -6.40 80.69 -32.52
C ILE A 15 -7.35 80.52 -33.73
N ALA A 16 -8.20 79.55 -33.74
CA ALA A 16 -9.54 79.64 -34.32
C ALA A 16 -10.52 78.55 -33.79
N LEU A 17 -11.56 79.03 -33.19
CA LEU A 17 -12.73 78.32 -32.66
C LEU A 17 -13.66 77.87 -33.79
N ALA A 18 -14.03 76.62 -33.85
CA ALA A 18 -15.23 76.17 -34.58
C ALA A 18 -15.79 74.88 -33.94
N CYS A 19 -16.98 75.00 -33.39
CA CYS A 19 -17.81 73.88 -32.94
C CYS A 19 -18.16 72.94 -34.08
N LEU A 20 -17.90 71.63 -33.88
CA LEU A 20 -18.64 70.58 -34.60
C LEU A 20 -18.83 69.39 -33.67
N ILE A 21 -20.11 69.17 -33.34
CA ILE A 21 -20.62 68.01 -32.63
C ILE A 21 -20.31 66.77 -33.52
N GLY A 22 -19.40 65.96 -33.08
CA GLY A 22 -19.07 64.68 -33.74
C GLY A 22 -19.23 63.52 -32.73
N PHE A 23 -20.17 62.67 -32.97
CA PHE A 23 -20.43 61.41 -32.28
C PHE A 23 -19.15 60.65 -31.98
N ALA A 24 -18.74 60.63 -30.69
CA ALA A 24 -17.77 59.64 -30.19
C ALA A 24 -18.50 58.32 -29.98
N GLY A 25 -18.57 57.53 -31.03
CA GLY A 25 -18.90 56.10 -30.91
C GLY A 25 -17.83 55.44 -30.01
N TRP A 26 -18.20 55.13 -28.80
CA TRP A 26 -17.43 54.21 -27.96
C TRP A 26 -17.45 52.87 -28.68
N LEU A 27 -16.38 52.51 -29.37
CA LEU A 27 -16.04 51.13 -29.66
C LEU A 27 -15.85 50.41 -28.33
N ILE A 28 -16.93 49.85 -27.78
CA ILE A 28 -16.87 48.78 -26.78
C ILE A 28 -16.27 47.61 -27.55
N LEU A 29 -14.93 47.53 -27.58
CA LEU A 29 -14.25 46.27 -27.81
C LEU A 29 -14.83 45.31 -26.77
N PRO A 30 -15.40 44.15 -27.18
CA PRO A 30 -15.72 43.15 -26.19
C PRO A 30 -14.42 42.85 -25.46
N GLN A 31 -14.31 43.26 -24.18
CA GLN A 31 -13.35 42.63 -23.29
C GLN A 31 -13.64 41.14 -23.42
N ALA A 32 -12.77 40.43 -24.14
CA ALA A 32 -12.73 39.00 -24.04
C ALA A 32 -12.67 38.73 -22.54
N ALA A 33 -13.78 38.27 -21.98
CA ALA A 33 -13.84 37.82 -20.62
C ALA A 33 -12.81 36.68 -20.56
N PHE A 34 -11.60 37.03 -20.11
CA PHE A 34 -10.65 35.99 -19.76
C PHE A 34 -11.36 35.11 -18.76
N ALA A 35 -11.69 33.90 -19.17
CA ALA A 35 -12.30 32.92 -18.28
C ALA A 35 -11.40 32.83 -17.04
N GLN A 36 -11.88 33.43 -15.96
CA GLN A 36 -11.13 33.45 -14.71
C GLN A 36 -11.26 32.04 -14.14
N TYR A 37 -10.15 31.30 -14.14
CA TYR A 37 -10.10 29.98 -13.53
C TYR A 37 -10.42 30.08 -12.04
N GLU A 38 -11.39 29.29 -11.60
CA GLU A 38 -11.93 29.35 -10.24
C GLU A 38 -10.94 28.84 -9.20
N TYR A 39 -10.17 27.80 -9.54
CA TYR A 39 -9.28 27.12 -8.60
C TYR A 39 -7.81 27.11 -9.07
N ARG A 40 -6.95 26.75 -8.11
CA ARG A 40 -5.61 26.24 -8.41
C ARG A 40 -5.59 24.77 -8.03
N VAL A 41 -5.21 23.92 -8.96
CA VAL A 41 -5.21 22.47 -8.76
C VAL A 41 -3.84 21.91 -9.11
N GLY A 42 -3.39 20.94 -8.34
CA GLY A 42 -2.18 20.17 -8.63
C GLY A 42 -2.36 18.71 -8.30
N LYS A 43 -1.80 17.86 -9.12
CA LYS A 43 -1.82 16.40 -8.97
C LYS A 43 -0.40 15.87 -8.84
N GLY A 44 -0.23 14.86 -7.99
CA GLY A 44 0.99 14.08 -7.85
C GLY A 44 0.67 12.60 -7.76
N GLN A 45 1.65 11.77 -8.10
CA GLN A 45 1.55 10.32 -8.03
C GLN A 45 2.90 9.74 -7.63
N ALA A 46 2.90 8.68 -6.83
CA ALA A 46 4.10 7.94 -6.49
C ALA A 46 3.79 6.45 -6.41
N SER A 47 4.77 5.61 -6.75
CA SER A 47 4.69 4.16 -6.60
C SER A 47 4.70 3.77 -5.12
N ILE A 48 3.94 2.74 -4.79
CA ILE A 48 4.00 2.02 -3.52
C ILE A 48 4.32 0.53 -3.72
N GLU A 49 4.96 0.20 -4.84
CA GLU A 49 5.53 -1.13 -5.03
C GLU A 49 6.60 -1.39 -3.96
N PRO A 50 6.65 -2.60 -3.39
CA PRO A 50 7.74 -2.98 -2.50
C PRO A 50 9.08 -2.90 -3.24
N ASP A 51 10.09 -2.38 -2.57
CA ASP A 51 11.42 -2.31 -3.13
C ASP A 51 12.20 -3.64 -2.99
N GLN A 52 13.37 -3.71 -3.64
CA GLN A 52 14.23 -4.90 -3.64
C GLN A 52 14.82 -5.28 -2.28
N HIS A 53 14.68 -4.42 -1.25
CA HIS A 53 15.15 -4.69 0.11
C HIS A 53 14.09 -5.37 0.99
N ILE A 54 12.92 -5.64 0.43
CA ILE A 54 11.83 -6.38 1.08
C ILE A 54 11.67 -7.70 0.34
N LEU A 55 11.96 -8.82 1.01
CA LEU A 55 11.95 -10.14 0.37
C LEU A 55 10.56 -10.52 -0.15
N SER A 56 9.57 -10.41 0.72
CA SER A 56 8.18 -10.79 0.41
C SER A 56 7.23 -10.13 1.39
N LEU A 57 5.99 -9.93 0.98
CA LEU A 57 4.94 -9.35 1.82
C LEU A 57 3.66 -10.16 1.71
N SER A 58 2.94 -10.27 2.84
CA SER A 58 1.59 -10.83 2.86
C SER A 58 0.61 -9.88 2.20
N LEU A 59 -0.29 -10.44 1.37
CA LEU A 59 -1.34 -9.70 0.71
C LEU A 59 -2.58 -9.60 1.60
N ALA A 60 -3.20 -8.42 1.57
CA ALA A 60 -4.40 -8.10 2.34
C ALA A 60 -5.67 -8.72 1.75
N GLY A 61 -6.76 -8.76 2.53
CA GLY A 61 -8.07 -9.24 2.10
C GLY A 61 -8.22 -10.77 2.07
N TYR A 62 -9.37 -11.28 1.70
CA TYR A 62 -9.72 -12.71 1.60
C TYR A 62 -9.66 -13.52 2.91
N GLY A 63 -9.91 -12.90 4.04
CA GLY A 63 -9.72 -13.58 5.31
C GLY A 63 -8.25 -13.91 5.52
N ALA A 64 -7.94 -14.95 6.23
CA ALA A 64 -6.58 -15.41 6.46
C ALA A 64 -6.48 -16.87 6.07
N PRO A 65 -6.29 -17.19 4.78
CA PRO A 65 -6.00 -18.57 4.43
C PRO A 65 -4.78 -19.02 5.24
N ARG A 66 -4.81 -20.25 5.72
CA ARG A 66 -3.79 -20.81 6.62
C ARG A 66 -2.39 -20.72 6.00
N GLU A 67 -2.31 -20.97 4.71
CA GLU A 67 -1.08 -20.95 3.92
C GLU A 67 -0.53 -19.53 3.76
N GLY A 68 -1.39 -18.52 3.78
CA GLY A 68 -1.05 -17.15 3.44
C GLY A 68 -1.05 -16.88 1.92
N ARG A 69 -0.94 -15.61 1.59
CA ARG A 69 -0.76 -15.13 0.21
C ARG A 69 0.42 -14.17 0.22
N PHE A 70 1.45 -14.46 -0.57
CA PHE A 70 2.73 -13.74 -0.52
C PHE A 70 3.16 -13.27 -1.91
N SER A 71 3.82 -12.13 -1.98
CA SER A 71 4.19 -11.46 -3.22
C SER A 71 5.50 -11.96 -3.86
N LEU A 72 6.13 -13.03 -3.34
CA LEU A 72 7.44 -13.50 -3.78
C LEU A 72 7.36 -14.33 -5.06
N GLU A 73 8.26 -14.04 -6.01
CA GLU A 73 8.60 -14.88 -7.17
C GLU A 73 10.12 -15.02 -7.28
N TRP A 74 10.60 -16.24 -7.58
CA TRP A 74 12.00 -16.51 -7.89
C TRP A 74 12.21 -16.57 -9.40
N LYS A 75 12.99 -15.62 -9.94
CA LYS A 75 13.35 -15.55 -11.36
C LYS A 75 14.73 -16.16 -11.60
N ALA A 76 14.82 -17.17 -12.46
CA ALA A 76 16.09 -17.76 -12.88
C ALA A 76 16.99 -16.71 -13.54
N ARG A 77 18.28 -16.71 -13.18
CA ARG A 77 19.29 -15.77 -13.66
C ARG A 77 20.45 -16.45 -14.35
N ALA A 78 20.93 -17.59 -13.84
CA ALA A 78 22.05 -18.32 -14.41
C ALA A 78 22.08 -19.74 -13.86
N SER A 79 22.60 -20.68 -14.67
CA SER A 79 22.96 -22.03 -14.23
C SER A 79 24.45 -22.09 -13.94
N LEU A 80 24.78 -22.11 -12.66
CA LEU A 80 26.18 -22.03 -12.21
C LEU A 80 26.79 -23.41 -11.94
N GLY A 81 25.99 -24.48 -11.96
CA GLY A 81 26.36 -25.81 -11.52
C GLY A 81 26.49 -25.93 -10.00
N LYS A 82 26.58 -27.17 -9.51
CA LYS A 82 26.56 -27.48 -8.07
C LYS A 82 27.65 -26.75 -7.29
N ALA A 83 27.25 -26.21 -6.15
CA ALA A 83 28.15 -25.64 -5.15
C ALA A 83 27.86 -26.28 -3.78
N ASP A 84 28.90 -26.41 -2.95
CA ASP A 84 28.77 -26.89 -1.58
C ASP A 84 28.08 -25.83 -0.72
N ASP A 85 28.42 -24.56 -0.97
CA ASP A 85 27.84 -23.38 -0.31
C ASP A 85 27.99 -22.13 -1.19
N ALA A 86 27.26 -21.04 -0.87
CA ALA A 86 27.31 -19.80 -1.61
C ALA A 86 27.10 -18.58 -0.70
N ALA A 87 27.70 -17.45 -1.06
CA ALA A 87 27.56 -16.20 -0.33
C ALA A 87 27.57 -14.98 -1.26
N LEU A 88 26.84 -13.94 -0.90
CA LEU A 88 26.87 -12.65 -1.56
C LEU A 88 27.60 -11.61 -0.71
N VAL A 89 28.49 -10.85 -1.32
CA VAL A 89 29.11 -9.67 -0.72
C VAL A 89 29.11 -8.55 -1.75
N ALA A 90 28.40 -7.50 -1.47
CA ALA A 90 28.13 -6.40 -2.41
C ALA A 90 27.54 -6.91 -3.74
N ASP A 91 28.21 -6.66 -4.85
CA ASP A 91 27.84 -7.04 -6.22
C ASP A 91 28.46 -8.37 -6.68
N ARG A 92 28.94 -9.21 -5.75
CA ARG A 92 29.72 -10.42 -6.06
C ARG A 92 29.15 -11.65 -5.38
N LEU A 93 29.01 -12.69 -6.19
CA LEU A 93 28.66 -14.03 -5.73
C LEU A 93 29.95 -14.84 -5.51
N TYR A 94 30.03 -15.49 -4.37
CA TYR A 94 31.06 -16.43 -4.00
C TYR A 94 30.47 -17.82 -3.92
N LEU A 95 31.13 -18.79 -4.58
CA LEU A 95 30.72 -20.20 -4.60
C LEU A 95 31.81 -21.03 -3.95
N LEU A 96 31.45 -21.88 -3.01
CA LEU A 96 32.34 -22.89 -2.45
C LEU A 96 32.17 -24.20 -3.22
N ARG A 97 33.26 -24.77 -3.70
CA ARG A 97 33.30 -26.07 -4.42
C ARG A 97 34.54 -26.84 -4.05
N GLY A 98 34.40 -27.96 -3.35
CA GLY A 98 35.49 -28.81 -2.93
C GLY A 98 36.59 -28.06 -2.17
N GLY A 99 36.21 -27.18 -1.24
CA GLY A 99 37.11 -26.33 -0.44
C GLY A 99 37.74 -25.15 -1.21
N LYS A 100 37.39 -24.93 -2.47
CA LYS A 100 37.85 -23.79 -3.27
C LYS A 100 36.75 -22.74 -3.33
N VAL A 101 37.12 -21.47 -3.15
CA VAL A 101 36.20 -20.35 -3.29
C VAL A 101 36.37 -19.70 -4.65
N TRP A 102 35.28 -19.61 -5.38
CA TRP A 102 35.16 -19.00 -6.69
C TRP A 102 34.35 -17.71 -6.58
N GLN A 103 34.65 -16.71 -7.42
CA GLN A 103 33.97 -15.43 -7.47
C GLN A 103 33.44 -15.19 -8.88
N ILE A 104 32.22 -14.62 -8.95
CA ILE A 104 31.59 -14.13 -10.17
C ILE A 104 30.89 -12.81 -9.89
N GLY A 105 30.86 -11.86 -10.84
CA GLY A 105 30.10 -10.62 -10.73
C GLY A 105 28.63 -10.85 -10.99
N LEU A 106 27.73 -10.21 -10.22
CA LEU A 106 26.27 -10.31 -10.46
C LEU A 106 25.85 -9.64 -11.78
N ASP A 107 26.62 -8.67 -12.26
CA ASP A 107 26.35 -7.98 -13.53
C ASP A 107 26.82 -8.77 -14.76
N ASP A 108 27.61 -9.83 -14.53
CA ASP A 108 28.23 -10.61 -15.60
C ASP A 108 28.28 -12.12 -15.24
N LEU A 109 27.10 -12.69 -15.06
CA LEU A 109 26.91 -14.09 -14.68
C LEU A 109 27.26 -15.08 -15.80
N GLU A 110 27.50 -14.61 -17.02
CA GLU A 110 27.88 -15.42 -18.17
C GLU A 110 29.41 -15.65 -18.25
N THR A 111 30.22 -14.87 -17.52
CA THR A 111 31.67 -15.06 -17.47
C THR A 111 32.08 -16.21 -16.55
N ASP A 112 33.23 -16.82 -16.87
CA ASP A 112 33.79 -17.87 -16.04
C ASP A 112 34.14 -17.39 -14.63
N ALA A 113 33.69 -18.13 -13.61
CA ALA A 113 34.02 -17.84 -12.22
C ALA A 113 35.56 -17.93 -12.00
N ILE A 114 36.09 -16.95 -11.25
CA ILE A 114 37.53 -16.87 -10.95
C ILE A 114 37.81 -17.47 -9.58
N ALA A 115 38.76 -18.40 -9.47
CA ALA A 115 39.22 -18.94 -8.20
C ALA A 115 39.96 -17.86 -7.38
N VAL A 116 39.42 -17.49 -6.21
CA VAL A 116 39.97 -16.41 -5.36
C VAL A 116 40.60 -16.89 -4.07
N ALA A 117 40.27 -18.11 -3.63
CA ALA A 117 40.91 -18.77 -2.51
C ALA A 117 40.90 -20.30 -2.69
N GLN A 118 41.95 -20.94 -2.22
CA GLN A 118 42.05 -22.39 -2.14
C GLN A 118 42.43 -22.77 -0.71
N SER A 119 41.51 -23.45 -0.02
CA SER A 119 41.80 -24.08 1.26
C SER A 119 40.94 -25.34 1.35
N ALA A 120 41.58 -26.49 1.44
CA ALA A 120 40.86 -27.77 1.55
C ALA A 120 40.04 -27.89 2.85
N ASP A 121 40.21 -26.93 3.78
CA ASP A 121 39.60 -26.97 5.09
C ASP A 121 38.30 -26.13 5.21
N ILE A 122 37.92 -25.34 4.18
CA ILE A 122 36.69 -24.53 4.23
C ILE A 122 35.48 -25.40 3.89
N ARG A 123 34.45 -25.36 4.73
CA ARG A 123 33.20 -26.10 4.53
C ARG A 123 31.92 -25.25 4.46
N LEU A 124 31.97 -24.00 4.92
CA LEU A 124 30.87 -23.01 4.78
C LEU A 124 31.46 -21.64 4.46
N ILE A 125 30.68 -20.82 3.74
CA ILE A 125 30.98 -19.41 3.50
C ILE A 125 29.73 -18.55 3.75
N ALA A 126 29.92 -17.29 4.20
CA ALA A 126 28.84 -16.35 4.41
C ALA A 126 29.26 -14.92 4.09
N GLY A 127 28.33 -14.10 3.59
CA GLY A 127 28.56 -12.67 3.38
C GLY A 127 28.30 -11.85 4.64
N GLY A 128 29.10 -10.81 4.87
CA GLY A 128 28.90 -9.90 6.00
C GLY A 128 29.47 -8.50 5.77
N GLY A 129 28.64 -7.54 5.38
CA GLY A 129 29.10 -6.20 5.00
C GLY A 129 30.07 -6.27 3.82
N ASN A 130 31.33 -5.82 4.01
CA ASN A 130 32.39 -5.92 3.00
C ASN A 130 33.33 -7.10 3.25
N ARG A 131 32.87 -8.13 3.96
CA ARG A 131 33.68 -9.29 4.34
C ARG A 131 33.05 -10.58 3.87
N LEU A 132 33.90 -11.52 3.47
CA LEU A 132 33.53 -12.91 3.34
C LEU A 132 33.94 -13.63 4.62
N LEU A 133 33.01 -14.36 5.22
CA LEU A 133 33.23 -15.26 6.33
C LEU A 133 33.43 -16.66 5.80
N ALA A 134 34.20 -17.48 6.51
CA ALA A 134 34.34 -18.89 6.23
C ALA A 134 34.43 -19.70 7.50
N LEU A 135 33.97 -20.93 7.46
CA LEU A 135 34.13 -21.89 8.52
C LEU A 135 35.04 -23.04 8.04
N SER A 136 36.08 -23.30 8.82
CA SER A 136 36.96 -24.44 8.55
C SER A 136 36.36 -25.77 9.03
N SER A 137 36.92 -26.90 8.56
CA SER A 137 36.57 -28.25 9.05
C SER A 137 36.85 -28.44 10.54
N ARG A 138 37.69 -27.57 11.14
CA ARG A 138 38.04 -27.56 12.57
C ARG A 138 37.14 -26.60 13.39
N ASN A 139 36.01 -26.14 12.84
CA ASN A 139 35.15 -25.15 13.45
C ASN A 139 35.81 -23.78 13.71
N GLU A 140 36.86 -23.42 12.98
CA GLU A 140 37.46 -22.09 13.08
C GLU A 140 36.68 -21.10 12.20
N LEU A 141 36.17 -20.06 12.79
CA LEU A 141 35.55 -18.94 12.08
C LEU A 141 36.67 -18.04 11.51
N LEU A 142 36.70 -17.90 10.21
CA LEU A 142 37.65 -17.10 9.46
C LEU A 142 36.96 -15.92 8.82
N GLU A 143 37.67 -14.81 8.63
CA GLU A 143 37.17 -13.63 7.90
C GLU A 143 38.21 -13.16 6.87
N ALA A 144 37.75 -12.68 5.74
CA ALA A 144 38.55 -12.01 4.73
C ALA A 144 37.87 -10.75 4.22
N ASN A 145 38.58 -9.64 4.11
CA ASN A 145 38.06 -8.44 3.48
C ASN A 145 37.95 -8.65 1.98
N VAL A 146 36.78 -8.37 1.44
CA VAL A 146 36.54 -8.35 0.01
C VAL A 146 37.02 -7.01 -0.54
N SER A 147 38.24 -7.01 -1.15
CA SER A 147 38.78 -5.86 -1.86
C SER A 147 38.66 -6.10 -3.37
N ARG A 148 38.90 -5.04 -4.16
CA ARG A 148 38.99 -5.16 -5.64
C ARG A 148 40.11 -6.14 -6.11
N GLN A 149 40.94 -6.65 -5.21
CA GLN A 149 41.95 -7.66 -5.49
C GLN A 149 41.31 -9.05 -5.44
N HIS A 150 41.58 -9.86 -6.48
CA HIS A 150 41.00 -11.20 -6.67
C HIS A 150 41.56 -12.29 -5.73
N LYS A 151 42.30 -11.94 -4.65
CA LYS A 151 42.85 -12.92 -3.69
C LYS A 151 42.35 -12.61 -2.27
N LEU A 152 41.62 -13.56 -1.70
CA LEU A 152 41.19 -13.51 -0.31
C LEU A 152 42.32 -13.91 0.63
N ARG A 153 42.47 -13.16 1.73
CA ARG A 153 43.42 -13.51 2.81
C ARG A 153 42.62 -13.74 4.08
N TRP A 154 42.57 -15.00 4.48
CA TRP A 154 41.85 -15.42 5.66
C TRP A 154 42.58 -15.02 6.96
N ARG A 155 41.82 -14.53 7.94
CA ARG A 155 42.25 -14.27 9.30
C ARG A 155 41.33 -15.05 10.25
N ARG A 156 41.90 -15.76 11.21
CA ARG A 156 41.13 -16.44 12.26
C ARG A 156 40.45 -15.41 13.16
N LYS A 157 39.15 -15.55 13.35
CA LYS A 157 38.33 -14.71 14.20
C LYS A 157 38.06 -15.37 15.55
N SER A 158 37.63 -16.62 15.55
CA SER A 158 37.25 -17.40 16.73
C SER A 158 37.27 -18.88 16.40
N GLU A 159 37.17 -19.69 17.44
CA GLU A 159 36.85 -21.11 17.35
C GLU A 159 35.44 -21.31 17.91
N LEU A 160 34.63 -22.13 17.23
CA LEU A 160 33.25 -22.40 17.59
C LEU A 160 33.14 -23.74 18.30
N GLN A 161 32.38 -23.78 19.40
CA GLN A 161 32.09 -25.03 20.10
C GLN A 161 31.01 -25.85 19.41
N GLN A 162 30.07 -25.17 18.77
CA GLN A 162 28.99 -25.76 18.00
C GLN A 162 29.49 -26.12 16.60
N THR A 163 28.76 -27.01 15.92
CA THR A 163 29.01 -27.38 14.53
C THR A 163 27.98 -26.75 13.61
N PRO A 164 28.23 -25.55 13.04
CA PRO A 164 27.27 -24.89 12.16
C PRO A 164 27.00 -25.67 10.89
N THR A 165 25.73 -25.63 10.43
CA THR A 165 25.29 -26.09 9.11
C THR A 165 25.04 -24.92 8.18
N SER A 166 24.76 -23.73 8.73
CA SER A 166 24.63 -22.47 7.98
C SER A 166 25.11 -21.30 8.84
N LEU A 167 25.57 -20.23 8.21
CA LEU A 167 26.16 -19.06 8.84
C LEU A 167 25.73 -17.80 8.09
N SER A 168 25.48 -16.71 8.82
CA SER A 168 25.22 -15.39 8.25
C SER A 168 25.72 -14.27 9.17
N TYR A 169 25.69 -13.01 8.70
CA TYR A 169 26.06 -11.84 9.46
C TYR A 169 24.86 -10.95 9.70
N TRP A 170 24.50 -10.70 10.95
CA TRP A 170 23.25 -10.00 11.34
C TRP A 170 23.47 -8.96 12.42
N LYS A 171 22.97 -7.74 12.22
CA LYS A 171 23.00 -6.63 13.21
C LYS A 171 24.38 -6.37 13.82
N GLY A 172 25.41 -6.43 13.01
CA GLY A 172 26.78 -6.23 13.49
C GLY A 172 27.37 -7.42 14.25
N GLY A 173 26.81 -8.61 14.08
CA GLY A 173 27.23 -9.85 14.69
C GLY A 173 27.09 -11.06 13.78
N PHE A 174 27.18 -12.23 14.35
CA PHE A 174 27.09 -13.51 13.67
C PHE A 174 25.79 -14.21 14.04
N VAL A 175 25.22 -14.95 13.11
CA VAL A 175 24.14 -15.90 13.35
C VAL A 175 24.53 -17.22 12.72
N MET A 176 24.28 -18.33 13.39
CA MET A 176 24.52 -19.67 12.88
C MET A 176 23.34 -20.60 13.19
N LEU A 177 23.14 -21.55 12.32
CA LEU A 177 22.30 -22.73 12.50
C LEU A 177 23.22 -23.90 12.76
N ASP A 178 23.02 -24.66 13.83
CA ASP A 178 23.84 -25.84 14.12
C ASP A 178 23.20 -27.15 13.61
N THR A 179 23.91 -28.26 13.80
CA THR A 179 23.46 -29.60 13.39
C THR A 179 22.25 -30.11 14.16
N GLU A 180 21.90 -29.49 15.29
CA GLU A 180 20.73 -29.82 16.10
C GLU A 180 19.51 -28.96 15.73
N GLY A 181 19.68 -28.02 14.79
CA GLY A 181 18.64 -27.10 14.35
C GLY A 181 18.45 -25.89 15.28
N ALA A 182 19.39 -25.65 16.20
CA ALA A 182 19.37 -24.47 17.06
C ALA A 182 20.03 -23.28 16.38
N LEU A 183 19.44 -22.10 16.58
CA LEU A 183 19.94 -20.83 16.08
C LEU A 183 20.68 -20.06 17.19
N TRP A 184 21.88 -19.64 16.90
CA TRP A 184 22.77 -18.95 17.82
C TRP A 184 23.16 -17.59 17.25
N VAL A 185 23.26 -16.58 18.12
CA VAL A 185 23.71 -15.23 17.77
C VAL A 185 24.85 -14.79 18.65
N ALA A 186 25.79 -14.03 18.08
CA ALA A 186 26.89 -13.41 18.86
C ALA A 186 27.22 -12.05 18.26
N GLU A 187 27.52 -11.07 19.13
CA GLU A 187 28.01 -9.77 18.67
C GLU A 187 29.44 -9.88 18.10
N ASP A 188 29.70 -9.13 17.02
CA ASP A 188 31.04 -9.02 16.44
C ASP A 188 31.91 -8.08 17.27
N ARG A 189 32.61 -8.61 18.26
CA ARG A 189 33.52 -7.86 19.13
C ARG A 189 34.93 -8.41 19.07
N ARG A 190 35.89 -7.66 19.60
CA ARG A 190 37.24 -8.14 19.76
C ARG A 190 37.29 -9.16 20.91
N GLY A 191 37.93 -10.31 20.68
CA GLY A 191 38.05 -11.38 21.66
C GLY A 191 37.10 -12.55 21.43
N PRO A 192 36.94 -13.45 22.42
CA PRO A 192 36.04 -14.59 22.31
C PRO A 192 34.58 -14.15 22.09
N LEU A 193 33.87 -14.85 21.20
CA LEU A 193 32.45 -14.61 20.94
C LEU A 193 31.61 -15.26 22.05
N THR A 194 30.63 -14.53 22.54
CA THR A 194 29.62 -15.06 23.47
C THR A 194 28.34 -15.32 22.68
N TRP A 195 27.89 -16.55 22.66
CA TRP A 195 26.76 -17.01 21.89
C TRP A 195 25.49 -17.10 22.73
N GLU A 196 24.39 -16.60 22.22
CA GLU A 196 23.06 -16.67 22.81
C GLU A 196 22.14 -17.44 21.87
N VAL A 197 21.22 -18.23 22.43
CA VAL A 197 20.27 -19.04 21.65
C VAL A 197 19.03 -18.21 21.34
N LEU A 198 18.62 -18.21 20.08
CA LEU A 198 17.34 -17.67 19.65
C LEU A 198 16.22 -18.70 19.88
N PRO A 199 14.94 -18.24 19.89
CA PRO A 199 13.80 -19.16 19.89
C PRO A 199 13.92 -20.19 18.77
N PRO A 200 13.61 -21.47 19.02
CA PRO A 200 13.79 -22.53 18.05
C PRO A 200 12.93 -22.30 16.80
N CYS A 201 13.48 -22.66 15.65
CA CYS A 201 12.78 -22.67 14.36
C CYS A 201 12.76 -24.12 13.83
N PRO A 202 11.70 -24.90 14.09
CA PRO A 202 11.63 -26.30 13.67
C PRO A 202 11.78 -26.47 12.16
N GLY A 203 12.63 -27.42 11.75
CA GLY A 203 12.88 -27.72 10.35
C GLY A 203 13.79 -26.72 9.64
N ALA A 204 14.48 -25.80 10.36
CA ALA A 204 15.45 -24.89 9.76
C ALA A 204 16.58 -25.64 9.03
N ILE A 205 16.86 -25.27 7.77
CA ILE A 205 17.93 -25.85 6.95
C ILE A 205 18.96 -24.82 6.48
N ASP A 206 18.56 -23.53 6.44
CA ASP A 206 19.48 -22.44 6.07
C ASP A 206 19.07 -21.13 6.76
N VAL A 207 20.04 -20.23 6.99
CA VAL A 207 19.84 -18.94 7.64
C VAL A 207 20.44 -17.81 6.80
N MET A 208 19.66 -16.78 6.58
CA MET A 208 20.08 -15.57 5.84
C MET A 208 19.73 -14.33 6.66
N ALA A 209 20.64 -13.39 6.71
CA ALA A 209 20.38 -12.07 7.26
C ALA A 209 20.44 -10.99 6.16
N ALA A 210 19.50 -10.07 6.19
CA ALA A 210 19.47 -8.92 5.29
C ALA A 210 19.03 -7.68 6.07
N GLN A 211 19.85 -6.63 6.01
CA GLN A 211 19.63 -5.42 6.78
C GLN A 211 19.43 -5.75 8.29
N ASN A 212 18.26 -5.49 8.83
CA ASN A 212 17.92 -5.77 10.24
C ASN A 212 17.08 -7.04 10.42
N HIS A 213 16.75 -7.75 9.34
CA HIS A 213 15.90 -8.94 9.37
C HIS A 213 16.72 -10.22 9.30
N LEU A 214 16.24 -11.24 9.99
CA LEU A 214 16.76 -12.59 9.95
C LEU A 214 15.70 -13.49 9.31
N TYR A 215 16.12 -14.29 8.33
CA TYR A 215 15.27 -15.23 7.59
C TYR A 215 15.81 -16.64 7.75
N VAL A 216 14.89 -17.60 7.77
CA VAL A 216 15.22 -19.04 7.80
C VAL A 216 14.44 -19.74 6.70
N LEU A 217 15.15 -20.58 5.94
CA LEU A 217 14.54 -21.55 5.06
C LEU A 217 14.32 -22.85 5.83
N THR A 218 13.14 -23.45 5.72
CA THR A 218 12.81 -24.73 6.36
C THR A 218 12.88 -25.90 5.38
N ASP A 219 12.94 -27.11 5.90
CA ASP A 219 12.83 -28.39 5.15
C ASP A 219 11.50 -28.53 4.38
N LYS A 220 10.46 -27.81 4.81
CA LYS A 220 9.16 -27.69 4.12
C LYS A 220 9.15 -26.62 3.04
N GLN A 221 10.30 -26.04 2.75
CA GLN A 221 10.39 -24.93 1.79
C GLN A 221 9.52 -23.72 2.16
N GLU A 222 9.45 -23.40 3.46
CA GLU A 222 8.87 -22.17 3.97
C GLU A 222 9.99 -21.19 4.29
N ILE A 223 9.80 -19.90 3.96
CA ILE A 223 10.69 -18.83 4.41
C ILE A 223 10.02 -18.12 5.57
N LEU A 224 10.70 -18.12 6.72
CA LEU A 224 10.25 -17.50 7.95
C LEU A 224 11.14 -16.30 8.27
N GLN A 225 10.55 -15.22 8.78
CA GLN A 225 11.24 -14.03 9.27
C GLN A 225 11.15 -13.98 10.79
N TYR A 226 12.25 -13.67 11.47
CA TYR A 226 12.29 -13.51 12.91
C TYR A 226 11.79 -12.13 13.34
N ASP A 227 10.83 -12.10 14.25
CA ASP A 227 10.35 -10.92 14.96
C ASP A 227 10.49 -11.11 16.47
N GLN A 228 11.10 -10.15 17.18
CA GLN A 228 11.36 -10.28 18.61
C GLN A 228 10.09 -10.38 19.48
N SER A 229 8.97 -9.85 19.00
CA SER A 229 7.72 -9.81 19.76
C SER A 229 6.80 -10.99 19.49
N THR A 230 6.86 -11.55 18.28
CA THR A 230 5.92 -12.60 17.81
C THR A 230 6.62 -13.92 17.46
N GLY A 231 7.96 -13.95 17.43
CA GLY A 231 8.73 -15.12 17.04
C GLY A 231 8.86 -15.25 15.50
N TRP A 232 8.75 -16.47 14.98
CA TRP A 232 8.91 -16.75 13.56
C TRP A 232 7.63 -16.52 12.79
N LEU A 233 7.67 -15.62 11.81
CA LEU A 233 6.56 -15.29 10.93
C LEU A 233 6.82 -15.80 9.53
N ARG A 234 5.86 -16.51 8.94
CA ARG A 234 5.94 -16.97 7.55
C ARG A 234 5.86 -15.77 6.60
N VAL A 235 6.78 -15.69 5.64
CA VAL A 235 6.84 -14.63 4.60
C VAL A 235 6.83 -15.19 3.18
N ALA A 236 7.01 -16.50 3.01
CA ALA A 236 6.80 -17.20 1.73
C ALA A 236 6.66 -18.71 1.94
N ILE A 237 6.05 -19.39 0.97
CA ILE A 237 5.82 -20.85 0.99
C ILE A 237 5.92 -21.41 -0.43
N LYS A 238 6.55 -22.57 -0.58
CA LYS A 238 6.49 -23.36 -1.80
C LYS A 238 5.14 -24.07 -1.86
N ASN A 239 4.30 -23.71 -2.80
CA ASN A 239 3.00 -24.32 -3.01
C ASN A 239 2.56 -24.33 -4.49
N GLY A 240 3.49 -24.11 -5.43
CA GLY A 240 3.20 -24.01 -6.86
C GLY A 240 2.48 -22.71 -7.27
N ILE A 241 2.07 -21.90 -6.29
CA ILE A 241 1.41 -20.59 -6.50
C ILE A 241 2.37 -19.45 -6.19
N THR A 242 2.98 -19.43 -5.00
CA THR A 242 3.96 -18.41 -4.61
C THR A 242 5.29 -18.66 -5.31
N TYR A 243 5.86 -19.86 -5.13
CA TYR A 243 7.01 -20.35 -5.89
C TYR A 243 7.00 -21.89 -5.94
N ASP A 244 7.76 -22.48 -6.86
CA ASP A 244 7.80 -23.94 -7.10
C ASP A 244 9.22 -24.52 -7.08
N GLN A 245 10.24 -23.69 -6.94
CA GLN A 245 11.65 -24.10 -6.89
C GLN A 245 11.98 -24.82 -5.57
N ASP A 246 12.90 -25.78 -5.61
CA ASP A 246 13.51 -26.41 -4.43
C ASP A 246 14.74 -25.62 -3.99
N ILE A 247 14.52 -24.57 -3.23
CA ILE A 247 15.59 -23.70 -2.75
C ILE A 247 16.42 -24.43 -1.69
N ARG A 248 17.74 -24.32 -1.80
CA ARG A 248 18.69 -24.87 -0.83
C ARG A 248 19.38 -23.80 0.00
N LEU A 249 19.79 -22.70 -0.62
CA LEU A 249 20.51 -21.62 0.02
C LEU A 249 19.81 -20.28 -0.23
N LEU A 250 19.75 -19.45 0.79
CA LEU A 250 19.27 -18.07 0.72
C LEU A 250 20.45 -17.10 0.86
N MET A 251 20.48 -16.07 0.05
CA MET A 251 21.51 -15.03 0.07
C MET A 251 20.91 -13.65 -0.06
N ALA A 252 21.56 -12.64 0.50
CA ALA A 252 21.17 -11.25 0.36
C ALA A 252 22.37 -10.33 0.22
N SER A 253 22.19 -9.26 -0.57
CA SER A 253 23.13 -8.16 -0.71
C SER A 253 22.36 -6.86 -0.94
N ASP A 254 23.08 -5.75 -1.17
CA ASP A 254 22.46 -4.48 -1.58
C ASP A 254 21.73 -4.58 -2.93
N ALA A 255 22.04 -5.61 -3.74
CA ALA A 255 21.35 -5.91 -4.99
C ALA A 255 20.06 -6.73 -4.81
N GLY A 256 19.60 -6.96 -3.58
CA GLY A 256 18.38 -7.69 -3.24
C GLY A 256 18.64 -9.13 -2.75
N PHE A 257 17.64 -9.98 -2.90
CA PHE A 257 17.63 -11.35 -2.38
C PHE A 257 17.83 -12.35 -3.51
N TRP A 258 18.60 -13.41 -3.20
CA TRP A 258 18.96 -14.44 -4.14
C TRP A 258 18.81 -15.82 -3.51
N ALA A 259 18.63 -16.83 -4.33
CA ALA A 259 18.57 -18.22 -3.90
C ALA A 259 19.32 -19.12 -4.86
N LEU A 260 19.83 -20.24 -4.34
CA LEU A 260 20.45 -21.30 -5.13
C LEU A 260 19.72 -22.61 -4.84
N ASP A 261 19.39 -23.36 -5.88
CA ASP A 261 18.83 -24.70 -5.74
C ASP A 261 19.92 -25.79 -5.68
N GLY A 262 19.49 -27.03 -5.47
CA GLY A 262 20.40 -28.19 -5.39
C GLY A 262 21.09 -28.56 -6.72
N SER A 263 20.60 -28.03 -7.85
CA SER A 263 21.21 -28.23 -9.18
C SER A 263 22.28 -27.17 -9.49
N GLY A 264 22.24 -26.04 -8.78
CA GLY A 264 23.10 -24.88 -8.99
C GLY A 264 22.47 -23.83 -9.89
N GLU A 265 21.18 -23.83 -10.03
CA GLU A 265 20.41 -22.75 -10.66
C GLU A 265 20.29 -21.58 -9.69
N LEU A 266 20.71 -20.40 -10.14
CA LEU A 266 20.67 -19.14 -9.38
C LEU A 266 19.39 -18.37 -9.70
N TYR A 267 18.69 -17.97 -8.66
CA TYR A 267 17.46 -17.20 -8.74
C TYR A 267 17.60 -15.85 -8.03
N GLN A 268 16.90 -14.85 -8.54
CA GLN A 268 16.72 -13.56 -7.89
C GLN A 268 15.27 -13.40 -7.45
N ALA A 269 15.05 -12.94 -6.22
CA ALA A 269 13.73 -12.64 -5.70
C ALA A 269 13.16 -11.40 -6.37
N GLN A 270 11.90 -11.47 -6.74
CA GLN A 270 11.10 -10.35 -7.22
C GLN A 270 9.71 -10.41 -6.61
N HIS A 271 9.07 -9.26 -6.49
CA HIS A 271 7.65 -9.23 -6.17
C HIS A 271 6.84 -9.57 -7.41
N ASN A 272 5.90 -10.50 -7.26
CA ASN A 272 4.99 -10.84 -8.35
C ASN A 272 3.98 -9.71 -8.53
N SER A 273 4.06 -8.96 -9.63
CA SER A 273 3.21 -7.79 -9.91
C SER A 273 2.74 -7.81 -11.36
N THR A 274 1.46 -7.46 -11.61
CA THR A 274 0.90 -7.33 -12.96
C THR A 274 0.76 -5.88 -13.40
N HIS A 275 0.49 -4.97 -12.46
CA HIS A 275 0.32 -3.54 -12.68
C HIS A 275 0.84 -2.78 -11.46
N GLN A 276 1.30 -1.56 -11.65
CA GLN A 276 1.93 -0.79 -10.59
C GLN A 276 0.93 -0.30 -9.53
N LEU A 277 1.18 -0.64 -8.27
CA LEU A 277 0.49 -0.04 -7.12
C LEU A 277 0.97 1.41 -6.95
N SER A 278 0.05 2.31 -6.67
CA SER A 278 0.36 3.73 -6.54
C SER A 278 -0.48 4.43 -5.48
N VAL A 279 0.03 5.58 -5.04
CA VAL A 279 -0.74 6.60 -4.35
C VAL A 279 -0.86 7.83 -5.23
N ASN A 280 -2.05 8.40 -5.30
CA ASN A 280 -2.37 9.61 -6.03
C ASN A 280 -2.77 10.70 -5.04
N ALA A 281 -2.32 11.93 -5.25
CA ALA A 281 -2.66 13.11 -4.48
C ALA A 281 -3.23 14.21 -5.38
N LEU A 282 -4.39 14.76 -5.01
CA LEU A 282 -4.99 15.92 -5.63
C LEU A 282 -5.08 17.03 -4.59
N VAL A 283 -4.48 18.18 -4.85
CA VAL A 283 -4.60 19.38 -4.01
C VAL A 283 -5.41 20.42 -4.75
N ILE A 284 -6.48 20.91 -4.13
CA ILE A 284 -7.36 21.96 -4.69
C ILE A 284 -7.29 23.16 -3.75
N GLN A 285 -7.05 24.35 -4.31
CA GLN A 285 -6.95 25.61 -3.62
C GLN A 285 -7.93 26.62 -4.19
N HIS A 286 -8.66 27.32 -3.30
CA HIS A 286 -9.45 28.51 -3.61
C HIS A 286 -9.17 29.58 -2.55
N GLY A 287 -8.63 30.72 -2.97
CA GLY A 287 -8.15 31.73 -2.04
C GLY A 287 -7.07 31.20 -1.11
N LYS A 288 -7.31 31.24 0.20
CA LYS A 288 -6.39 30.71 1.23
C LYS A 288 -6.69 29.26 1.60
N GLU A 289 -7.87 28.76 1.29
CA GLU A 289 -8.30 27.43 1.65
C GLU A 289 -7.75 26.37 0.70
N ARG A 290 -7.28 25.28 1.27
CA ARG A 290 -6.76 24.11 0.54
C ARG A 290 -7.32 22.82 1.09
N VAL A 291 -7.69 21.93 0.19
CA VAL A 291 -8.02 20.53 0.51
C VAL A 291 -7.11 19.59 -0.24
N ALA A 292 -6.88 18.41 0.31
CA ALA A 292 -6.14 17.33 -0.33
C ALA A 292 -6.98 16.06 -0.34
N ILE A 293 -7.03 15.38 -1.48
CA ILE A 293 -7.68 14.09 -1.67
C ILE A 293 -6.59 13.10 -2.06
N LEU A 294 -6.45 12.03 -1.29
CA LEU A 294 -5.48 10.96 -1.51
C LEU A 294 -6.23 9.67 -1.87
N GLY A 295 -5.84 9.02 -2.96
CA GLY A 295 -6.30 7.69 -3.33
C GLY A 295 -5.11 6.74 -3.35
N ALA A 296 -5.17 5.63 -2.61
CA ALA A 296 -4.08 4.66 -2.49
C ALA A 296 -4.54 3.26 -2.89
N ASP A 297 -3.69 2.53 -3.62
CA ASP A 297 -3.95 1.15 -4.01
C ASP A 297 -3.57 0.19 -2.88
N VAL A 298 -4.37 0.22 -1.81
CA VAL A 298 -4.25 -0.63 -0.63
C VAL A 298 -5.64 -1.13 -0.21
N CYS A 299 -5.69 -2.20 0.59
CA CYS A 299 -6.95 -2.72 1.14
C CYS A 299 -7.57 -1.74 2.15
N GLY A 300 -6.76 -1.14 3.03
CA GLY A 300 -7.20 -0.15 4.00
C GLY A 300 -6.06 0.40 4.83
N PHE A 301 -6.37 1.40 5.64
CA PHE A 301 -5.47 1.98 6.63
C PHE A 301 -6.13 2.03 8.00
N ASP A 302 -5.33 1.97 9.06
CA ASP A 302 -5.76 2.28 10.42
C ASP A 302 -5.82 3.79 10.65
N ALA A 303 -6.82 4.24 11.42
CA ALA A 303 -6.97 5.65 11.80
C ALA A 303 -5.71 6.26 12.44
N ASN A 304 -4.98 5.50 13.26
CA ASN A 304 -3.76 5.97 13.90
C ASN A 304 -2.66 6.32 12.89
N PHE A 305 -2.46 5.46 11.88
CA PHE A 305 -1.52 5.72 10.80
C PHE A 305 -1.95 6.93 9.96
N VAL A 306 -3.23 6.99 9.57
CA VAL A 306 -3.80 8.11 8.80
C VAL A 306 -3.67 9.43 9.55
N ASN A 307 -3.99 9.46 10.85
CA ASN A 307 -3.89 10.67 11.66
C ASN A 307 -2.43 11.14 11.81
N ALA A 308 -1.47 10.22 11.96
CA ALA A 308 -0.05 10.55 11.97
C ALA A 308 0.39 11.16 10.62
N MET A 309 -0.03 10.55 9.52
CA MET A 309 0.25 11.03 8.17
C MET A 309 -0.37 12.41 7.89
N LYS A 310 -1.61 12.66 8.32
CA LYS A 310 -2.28 13.98 8.20
C LYS A 310 -1.54 15.06 8.99
N ARG A 311 -1.01 14.75 10.18
CA ARG A 311 -0.16 15.68 10.94
C ARG A 311 1.14 16.01 10.22
N ASP A 312 1.75 15.02 9.54
CA ASP A 312 2.96 15.25 8.73
C ASP A 312 2.66 16.12 7.51
N ILE A 313 1.51 15.91 6.85
CA ILE A 313 1.01 16.75 5.76
C ILE A 313 0.79 18.20 6.25
N GLN A 314 0.18 18.38 7.41
CA GLN A 314 -0.01 19.71 8.00
C GLN A 314 1.32 20.42 8.25
N ARG A 315 2.28 19.72 8.89
CA ARG A 315 3.60 20.28 9.19
C ARG A 315 4.38 20.66 7.93
N THR A 316 4.25 19.85 6.87
CA THR A 316 5.07 20.01 5.67
C THR A 316 4.44 20.96 4.64
N PHE A 317 3.11 20.91 4.48
CA PHE A 317 2.40 21.63 3.41
C PHE A 317 1.39 22.66 3.93
N GLY A 318 1.17 22.76 5.24
CA GLY A 318 0.22 23.70 5.84
C GLY A 318 -1.24 23.42 5.51
N ILE A 319 -1.60 22.18 5.19
CA ILE A 319 -3.00 21.75 4.93
C ILE A 319 -3.56 21.14 6.21
N SER A 320 -4.73 21.64 6.66
CA SER A 320 -5.38 21.14 7.88
C SER A 320 -5.66 19.63 7.81
N PRO A 321 -5.46 18.85 8.89
CA PRO A 321 -5.84 17.45 8.95
C PRO A 321 -7.31 17.18 8.55
N ASN A 322 -8.22 18.08 8.89
CA ASN A 322 -9.63 17.98 8.53
C ASN A 322 -9.89 18.27 7.04
N ALA A 323 -8.93 18.86 6.35
CA ALA A 323 -8.97 19.13 4.91
C ALA A 323 -8.31 18.03 4.08
N VAL A 324 -7.74 16.98 4.70
CA VAL A 324 -7.10 15.85 4.02
C VAL A 324 -8.01 14.64 4.09
N MET A 325 -8.49 14.16 2.94
CA MET A 325 -9.24 12.92 2.80
C MET A 325 -8.31 11.83 2.25
N VAL A 326 -8.26 10.69 2.93
CA VAL A 326 -7.48 9.52 2.51
C VAL A 326 -8.44 8.40 2.18
N ASN A 327 -8.45 7.94 0.94
CA ASN A 327 -9.29 6.87 0.44
C ASN A 327 -8.43 5.67 0.02
N ALA A 328 -8.79 4.48 0.45
CA ALA A 328 -8.21 3.22 -0.01
C ALA A 328 -9.04 2.68 -1.17
N SER A 329 -8.38 2.22 -2.24
CA SER A 329 -9.08 1.57 -3.36
C SER A 329 -9.70 0.22 -2.96
N HIS A 330 -9.28 -0.30 -1.83
CA HIS A 330 -9.67 -1.59 -1.26
C HIS A 330 -9.25 -2.79 -2.12
N THR A 331 -8.17 -2.66 -2.90
CA THR A 331 -7.62 -3.83 -3.61
C THR A 331 -7.18 -4.91 -2.62
N HIS A 332 -7.61 -6.15 -2.88
CA HIS A 332 -7.19 -7.32 -2.10
C HIS A 332 -5.84 -7.90 -2.58
N PHE A 333 -5.13 -7.18 -3.43
CA PHE A 333 -3.86 -7.59 -4.06
C PHE A 333 -2.74 -6.58 -3.79
N ALA A 334 -2.79 -5.92 -2.65
CA ALA A 334 -1.74 -5.07 -2.12
C ALA A 334 -1.23 -5.66 -0.79
N PRO A 335 0.00 -5.30 -0.37
CA PRO A 335 0.50 -5.70 0.95
C PRO A 335 -0.38 -5.20 2.09
N VAL A 336 -0.35 -5.91 3.21
CA VAL A 336 -1.03 -5.52 4.45
C VAL A 336 -0.53 -4.15 4.92
N THR A 337 -1.46 -3.21 5.13
CA THR A 337 -1.19 -1.83 5.58
C THR A 337 -1.94 -1.45 6.85
N GLN A 338 -2.66 -2.38 7.46
CA GLN A 338 -3.40 -2.17 8.71
C GLN A 338 -3.26 -3.38 9.65
N ASN A 339 -3.58 -3.18 10.94
CA ASN A 339 -3.51 -4.22 11.94
C ASN A 339 -4.77 -5.07 11.94
N TRP A 340 -4.59 -6.37 11.77
CA TRP A 340 -5.66 -7.37 11.78
C TRP A 340 -5.40 -8.45 12.84
N SER A 341 -5.52 -8.09 14.11
CA SER A 341 -5.10 -8.92 15.24
C SER A 341 -5.75 -10.31 15.32
N THR A 342 -6.87 -10.51 14.62
CA THR A 342 -7.62 -11.79 14.60
C THR A 342 -7.35 -12.62 13.35
N TRP A 343 -6.60 -12.08 12.38
CA TRP A 343 -6.23 -12.77 11.15
C TRP A 343 -5.09 -13.78 11.39
N GLY A 344 -4.70 -14.51 10.37
CA GLY A 344 -3.56 -15.43 10.46
C GLY A 344 -2.27 -14.71 10.85
N PRO A 345 -1.35 -15.37 11.57
CA PRO A 345 -0.14 -14.72 12.10
C PRO A 345 0.69 -13.95 11.05
N HIS A 346 0.72 -14.46 9.80
CA HIS A 346 1.46 -13.87 8.68
C HIS A 346 0.91 -12.51 8.19
N CYS A 347 -0.34 -12.15 8.53
CA CYS A 347 -0.97 -10.89 8.07
C CYS A 347 -1.58 -10.04 9.19
N GLN A 348 -1.24 -10.32 10.46
CA GLN A 348 -1.77 -9.56 11.59
C GLN A 348 -1.27 -8.13 11.68
N ARG A 349 -0.08 -7.86 11.14
CA ARG A 349 0.57 -6.54 11.19
C ARG A 349 1.20 -6.20 9.85
N PRO A 350 1.17 -4.91 9.47
CA PRO A 350 1.93 -4.46 8.32
C PRO A 350 3.44 -4.58 8.57
N ASP A 351 4.19 -4.86 7.53
CA ASP A 351 5.64 -4.68 7.55
C ASP A 351 5.96 -3.19 7.75
N SER A 352 6.76 -2.87 8.78
CA SER A 352 7.04 -1.49 9.15
C SER A 352 7.87 -0.75 8.10
N THR A 353 8.78 -1.44 7.42
CA THR A 353 9.58 -0.85 6.33
C THR A 353 8.68 -0.50 5.15
N TYR A 354 7.80 -1.41 4.76
CA TYR A 354 6.82 -1.13 3.71
C TYR A 354 5.90 0.04 4.07
N LEU A 355 5.30 0.01 5.25
CA LEU A 355 4.32 1.02 5.66
C LEU A 355 4.93 2.43 5.78
N TYR A 356 6.11 2.55 6.41
CA TYR A 356 6.72 3.86 6.70
C TYR A 356 7.71 4.31 5.64
N SER A 357 8.56 3.44 5.13
CA SER A 357 9.61 3.82 4.17
C SER A 357 9.10 3.81 2.72
N VAL A 358 8.12 2.98 2.37
CA VAL A 358 7.54 2.94 1.03
C VAL A 358 6.24 3.75 0.99
N VAL A 359 5.17 3.30 1.67
CA VAL A 359 3.83 3.89 1.52
C VAL A 359 3.78 5.34 2.03
N LYS A 360 4.21 5.59 3.27
CA LYS A 360 4.20 6.95 3.84
C LYS A 360 5.09 7.92 3.06
N SER A 361 6.28 7.46 2.66
CA SER A 361 7.19 8.27 1.85
C SER A 361 6.61 8.60 0.47
N ALA A 362 5.93 7.64 -0.16
CA ALA A 362 5.22 7.84 -1.42
C ALA A 362 4.08 8.85 -1.29
N VAL A 363 3.27 8.78 -0.21
CA VAL A 363 2.24 9.78 0.07
C VAL A 363 2.85 11.18 0.20
N MET A 364 3.92 11.34 0.98
CA MET A 364 4.59 12.64 1.14
C MET A 364 5.22 13.13 -0.17
N GLY A 365 5.73 12.21 -1.00
CA GLY A 365 6.23 12.47 -2.35
C GLY A 365 5.13 12.97 -3.30
N ALA A 366 4.01 12.26 -3.37
CA ALA A 366 2.85 12.64 -4.18
C ALA A 366 2.27 13.99 -3.74
N MET A 367 2.16 14.25 -2.44
CA MET A 367 1.73 15.54 -1.89
C MET A 367 2.68 16.68 -2.26
N ARG A 368 4.00 16.44 -2.24
CA ARG A 368 5.00 17.42 -2.66
C ARG A 368 4.86 17.75 -4.14
N GLN A 369 4.67 16.76 -4.99
CA GLN A 369 4.41 16.94 -6.42
C GLN A 369 3.12 17.74 -6.64
N ALA A 370 2.00 17.33 -6.01
CA ALA A 370 0.72 18.01 -6.14
C ALA A 370 0.78 19.48 -5.68
N THR A 371 1.40 19.75 -4.52
CA THR A 371 1.53 21.12 -4.01
C THR A 371 2.40 22.00 -4.91
N LYS A 372 3.49 21.44 -5.47
CA LYS A 372 4.39 22.14 -6.39
C LYS A 372 3.72 22.40 -7.75
N ALA A 373 2.83 21.51 -8.18
CA ALA A 373 2.13 21.56 -9.47
C ALA A 373 0.87 22.45 -9.46
N LEU A 374 0.56 23.14 -8.36
CA LEU A 374 -0.63 24.00 -8.26
C LEU A 374 -0.64 25.08 -9.35
N GLN A 375 -1.62 25.04 -10.24
CA GLN A 375 -1.83 25.97 -11.33
C GLN A 375 -3.31 26.25 -11.57
N PRO A 376 -3.69 27.36 -12.24
CA PRO A 376 -5.06 27.70 -12.53
C PRO A 376 -5.79 26.60 -13.30
N ALA A 377 -6.96 26.20 -12.80
CA ALA A 377 -7.79 25.16 -13.38
C ALA A 377 -9.28 25.39 -13.08
N ASN A 378 -10.13 24.91 -13.96
CA ASN A 378 -11.56 24.74 -13.73
C ASN A 378 -11.85 23.28 -13.37
N LEU A 379 -12.87 23.10 -12.55
CA LEU A 379 -13.34 21.78 -12.14
C LEU A 379 -14.74 21.55 -12.71
N HIS A 380 -15.00 20.34 -13.16
CA HIS A 380 -16.30 19.91 -13.68
C HIS A 380 -16.68 18.55 -13.12
N VAL A 381 -17.96 18.32 -12.87
CA VAL A 381 -18.51 17.02 -12.47
C VAL A 381 -19.45 16.50 -13.55
N GLY A 382 -19.25 15.27 -13.95
CA GLY A 382 -20.15 14.49 -14.78
C GLY A 382 -20.52 13.18 -14.10
N LYS A 383 -21.62 12.59 -14.53
CA LYS A 383 -22.11 11.31 -14.01
C LYS A 383 -22.50 10.38 -15.15
N SER A 384 -22.30 9.10 -14.91
CA SER A 384 -22.83 8.00 -15.74
C SER A 384 -23.30 6.88 -14.82
N GLU A 385 -23.88 5.85 -15.41
CA GLU A 385 -24.17 4.60 -14.72
C GLU A 385 -23.28 3.50 -15.24
N VAL A 386 -22.74 2.68 -14.34
CA VAL A 386 -21.97 1.49 -14.69
C VAL A 386 -22.34 0.31 -13.79
N ALA A 387 -22.93 -0.72 -14.38
CA ALA A 387 -23.32 -1.94 -13.66
C ALA A 387 -22.14 -2.93 -13.65
N ILE A 388 -21.21 -2.78 -12.72
CA ILE A 388 -20.03 -3.63 -12.57
C ILE A 388 -20.13 -4.60 -11.39
N GLY A 389 -21.15 -4.47 -10.54
CA GLY A 389 -21.29 -5.26 -9.32
C GLY A 389 -22.72 -5.71 -9.06
N HIS A 390 -22.85 -6.50 -7.99
CA HIS A 390 -24.12 -6.95 -7.42
C HIS A 390 -24.01 -6.97 -5.90
N ASN A 391 -25.14 -6.74 -5.21
CA ASN A 391 -25.19 -6.95 -3.76
C ASN A 391 -25.04 -8.44 -3.45
N ARG A 392 -24.07 -8.81 -2.58
CA ARG A 392 -23.60 -10.20 -2.48
C ARG A 392 -24.32 -11.04 -1.44
N ASN A 393 -24.80 -10.44 -0.35
CA ASN A 393 -25.24 -11.18 0.83
C ASN A 393 -26.65 -10.83 1.31
N LEU A 394 -27.22 -9.69 0.95
CA LEU A 394 -28.60 -9.37 1.31
C LEU A 394 -29.56 -10.37 0.64
N PRO A 395 -30.54 -10.90 1.40
CA PRO A 395 -31.55 -11.78 0.83
C PRO A 395 -32.59 -10.98 0.03
N GLY A 396 -33.16 -11.62 -1.00
CA GLY A 396 -34.27 -11.07 -1.79
C GLY A 396 -33.88 -10.66 -3.21
N THR A 397 -34.82 -9.99 -3.88
CA THR A 397 -34.69 -9.37 -5.20
C THR A 397 -34.66 -7.85 -5.04
N ASP A 398 -34.31 -7.11 -6.08
CA ASP A 398 -34.23 -5.63 -6.07
C ASP A 398 -33.36 -5.08 -4.96
N LEU A 399 -32.16 -5.68 -4.87
CA LEU A 399 -31.20 -5.32 -3.84
C LEU A 399 -30.55 -3.97 -4.13
N PRO A 400 -30.24 -3.17 -3.09
CA PRO A 400 -29.64 -1.86 -3.26
C PRO A 400 -28.25 -2.00 -3.92
N TYR A 401 -28.02 -1.17 -4.94
CA TYR A 401 -26.72 -0.99 -5.58
C TYR A 401 -26.64 0.41 -6.20
N ASP A 402 -25.71 1.21 -5.76
CA ASP A 402 -25.40 2.50 -6.38
C ASP A 402 -24.52 2.29 -7.61
N LYS A 403 -25.14 2.31 -8.78
CA LYS A 403 -24.47 2.17 -10.10
C LYS A 403 -23.84 3.46 -10.60
N THR A 404 -23.95 4.56 -9.83
CA THR A 404 -23.43 5.85 -10.26
C THR A 404 -21.91 5.80 -10.39
N LEU A 405 -21.41 6.20 -11.54
CA LEU A 405 -20.02 6.56 -11.80
C LEU A 405 -19.92 8.08 -11.77
N ASP A 406 -19.24 8.62 -10.75
CA ASP A 406 -18.93 10.04 -10.68
C ASP A 406 -17.59 10.30 -11.39
N VAL A 407 -17.53 11.35 -12.23
CA VAL A 407 -16.34 11.76 -12.98
C VAL A 407 -16.06 13.24 -12.72
N ILE A 408 -14.88 13.55 -12.22
CA ILE A 408 -14.41 14.91 -11.99
C ILE A 408 -13.28 15.20 -12.97
N ARG A 409 -13.45 16.22 -13.81
CA ARG A 409 -12.45 16.71 -14.76
C ARG A 409 -11.77 17.95 -14.21
N VAL A 410 -10.46 17.97 -14.29
CA VAL A 410 -9.61 19.13 -13.98
C VAL A 410 -9.06 19.69 -15.28
N ASP A 411 -9.63 20.78 -15.73
CA ASP A 411 -9.26 21.49 -16.96
C ASP A 411 -8.24 22.60 -16.63
N TYR A 412 -7.01 22.44 -17.09
CA TYR A 412 -5.90 23.35 -16.78
C TYR A 412 -5.71 24.41 -17.87
N ARG A 413 -5.52 25.66 -17.46
CA ARG A 413 -5.29 26.77 -18.38
C ARG A 413 -4.15 26.56 -19.38
N LYS A 414 -3.09 25.85 -18.99
CA LYS A 414 -1.83 25.75 -19.76
C LYS A 414 -1.56 24.34 -20.29
N LEU A 415 -2.45 23.40 -20.09
CA LEU A 415 -2.28 22.03 -20.52
C LEU A 415 -3.33 21.68 -21.58
N GLU A 416 -2.94 20.88 -22.54
CA GLU A 416 -3.84 20.39 -23.58
C GLU A 416 -4.69 19.20 -23.12
N LYS A 417 -4.26 18.53 -22.04
CA LYS A 417 -4.92 17.36 -21.49
C LYS A 417 -5.26 17.56 -20.02
N ASP A 418 -6.34 16.96 -19.59
CA ASP A 418 -6.97 17.09 -18.30
C ASP A 418 -6.54 15.98 -17.32
N ASP A 419 -6.65 16.25 -16.04
CA ASP A 419 -6.68 15.18 -15.04
C ASP A 419 -8.12 14.74 -14.79
N VAL A 420 -8.29 13.44 -14.61
CA VAL A 420 -9.60 12.83 -14.38
C VAL A 420 -9.59 12.08 -13.04
N ILE A 421 -10.58 12.37 -12.20
CA ILE A 421 -10.86 11.60 -11.00
C ILE A 421 -12.18 10.89 -11.23
N PHE A 422 -12.26 9.61 -10.93
CA PHE A 422 -13.49 8.83 -11.06
C PHE A 422 -13.75 7.97 -9.84
N LEU A 423 -15.01 7.71 -9.55
CA LEU A 423 -15.47 6.96 -8.39
C LEU A 423 -16.55 5.97 -8.79
N ALA A 424 -16.41 4.73 -8.33
CA ALA A 424 -17.40 3.66 -8.43
C ALA A 424 -17.38 2.81 -7.15
N GLY A 425 -18.51 2.23 -6.77
CA GLY A 425 -18.64 1.39 -5.58
C GLY A 425 -18.71 -0.10 -5.93
N CYS A 426 -17.57 -0.81 -5.87
CA CYS A 426 -17.49 -2.26 -6.06
C CYS A 426 -16.18 -2.79 -5.48
N HIS A 427 -16.19 -3.97 -4.84
CA HIS A 427 -14.98 -4.63 -4.33
C HIS A 427 -13.98 -4.93 -5.45
N PRO A 428 -12.72 -4.51 -5.34
CA PRO A 428 -11.67 -4.84 -6.30
C PRO A 428 -11.02 -6.18 -5.93
N VAL A 429 -11.67 -7.25 -6.31
CA VAL A 429 -11.29 -8.64 -6.05
C VAL A 429 -11.19 -9.42 -7.35
N PHE A 430 -10.25 -10.38 -7.44
CA PHE A 430 -10.26 -11.40 -8.47
C PHE A 430 -11.20 -12.52 -8.03
N GLN A 431 -11.89 -13.11 -8.99
CA GLN A 431 -12.64 -14.36 -8.75
C GLN A 431 -11.81 -15.60 -9.07
N ASN A 432 -10.72 -15.47 -9.82
CA ASN A 432 -9.82 -16.55 -10.19
C ASN A 432 -8.77 -16.81 -9.10
N ALA A 433 -8.59 -18.08 -8.76
CA ALA A 433 -7.50 -18.56 -7.92
C ALA A 433 -6.21 -18.79 -8.74
N GLY A 434 -5.14 -19.24 -8.11
CA GLY A 434 -3.87 -19.55 -8.75
C GLY A 434 -2.87 -18.38 -8.66
N ARG A 435 -1.97 -18.26 -9.64
CA ARG A 435 -0.90 -17.23 -9.61
C ARG A 435 -1.43 -15.80 -9.51
N GLU A 436 -2.57 -15.50 -10.14
CA GLU A 436 -3.19 -14.18 -10.01
C GLU A 436 -3.60 -13.88 -8.56
N GLY A 437 -3.94 -14.90 -7.78
CA GLY A 437 -4.30 -14.76 -6.36
C GLY A 437 -3.17 -14.29 -5.44
N VAL A 438 -1.91 -14.39 -5.87
CA VAL A 438 -0.72 -13.97 -5.12
C VAL A 438 0.05 -12.83 -5.79
N THR A 439 -0.55 -12.19 -6.78
CA THR A 439 0.04 -11.09 -7.55
C THR A 439 -0.29 -9.74 -6.90
N LEU A 440 0.67 -8.84 -6.82
CA LEU A 440 0.42 -7.43 -6.53
C LEU A 440 -0.36 -6.82 -7.70
N SER A 441 -1.47 -6.17 -7.41
CA SER A 441 -2.30 -5.56 -8.44
C SER A 441 -3.21 -4.47 -7.86
N PRO A 442 -3.32 -3.30 -8.52
CA PRO A 442 -4.34 -2.31 -8.19
C PRO A 442 -5.74 -2.74 -8.64
N ASN A 443 -5.90 -3.96 -9.18
CA ASN A 443 -7.14 -4.55 -9.67
C ASN A 443 -7.83 -3.65 -10.71
N TYR A 444 -9.17 -3.78 -10.91
CA TYR A 444 -9.90 -2.98 -11.91
C TYR A 444 -9.70 -1.46 -11.77
N PRO A 445 -9.57 -0.87 -10.56
CA PRO A 445 -9.33 0.57 -10.43
C PRO A 445 -8.06 1.05 -11.12
N GLY A 446 -6.95 0.33 -10.93
CA GLY A 446 -5.68 0.68 -11.53
C GLY A 446 -5.64 0.44 -13.03
N VAL A 447 -6.15 -0.71 -13.47
CA VAL A 447 -6.24 -1.05 -14.90
C VAL A 447 -7.12 -0.04 -15.64
N ALA A 448 -8.25 0.41 -15.06
CA ALA A 448 -9.08 1.46 -15.62
C ALA A 448 -8.33 2.80 -15.74
N ARG A 449 -7.53 3.18 -14.72
CA ARG A 449 -6.65 4.36 -14.80
C ARG A 449 -5.68 4.29 -15.97
N GLU A 450 -5.02 3.14 -16.15
CA GLU A 450 -4.08 2.93 -17.26
C GLU A 450 -4.79 3.02 -18.63
N MET A 451 -5.95 2.40 -18.77
CA MET A 451 -6.76 2.48 -19.99
C MET A 451 -7.14 3.93 -20.34
N LEU A 452 -7.49 4.74 -19.34
CA LEU A 452 -7.85 6.15 -19.54
C LEU A 452 -6.68 7.00 -20.04
N LEU A 453 -5.42 6.65 -19.79
CA LEU A 453 -4.26 7.37 -20.32
C LEU A 453 -4.14 7.31 -21.85
N HIS A 454 -4.79 6.35 -22.48
CA HIS A 454 -4.86 6.26 -23.96
C HIS A 454 -5.89 7.22 -24.58
N HIS A 455 -6.75 7.83 -23.77
CA HIS A 455 -7.71 8.82 -24.24
C HIS A 455 -7.04 10.17 -24.54
N SER A 456 -7.37 10.79 -25.68
CA SER A 456 -6.69 12.01 -26.16
C SER A 456 -6.77 13.20 -25.22
N LYS A 457 -7.85 13.31 -24.44
CA LYS A 457 -8.08 14.40 -23.48
C LYS A 457 -7.50 14.10 -22.08
N VAL A 458 -7.03 12.88 -21.77
CA VAL A 458 -6.62 12.49 -20.43
C VAL A 458 -5.10 12.54 -20.29
N ARG A 459 -4.61 13.32 -19.33
CA ARG A 459 -3.21 13.40 -18.90
C ARG A 459 -2.90 12.41 -17.79
N SER A 460 -3.78 12.33 -16.81
CA SER A 460 -3.65 11.41 -15.67
C SER A 460 -5.02 11.05 -15.12
N ALA A 461 -5.12 9.88 -14.50
CA ALA A 461 -6.34 9.40 -13.88
C ALA A 461 -6.13 9.04 -12.40
N MET A 462 -7.15 9.25 -11.56
CA MET A 462 -7.18 8.89 -10.16
C MET A 462 -8.51 8.22 -9.84
N PHE A 463 -8.46 7.14 -9.07
CA PHE A 463 -9.64 6.43 -8.60
C PHE A 463 -9.92 6.73 -7.14
N LEU A 464 -11.20 6.83 -6.79
CA LEU A 464 -11.70 6.81 -5.42
C LEU A 464 -12.70 5.67 -5.27
N GLN A 465 -12.58 4.89 -4.21
CA GLN A 465 -13.51 3.81 -3.90
C GLN A 465 -14.81 4.40 -3.33
N GLY A 466 -15.92 4.04 -3.94
CA GLY A 466 -17.26 4.35 -3.44
C GLY A 466 -17.70 3.41 -2.32
N CYS A 467 -18.99 3.48 -1.94
CA CYS A 467 -19.57 2.60 -0.94
C CYS A 467 -19.82 1.21 -1.57
N GLY A 468 -18.85 0.34 -1.48
CA GLY A 468 -18.86 -1.00 -2.09
C GLY A 468 -18.79 -2.16 -1.07
N GLY A 469 -19.04 -1.92 0.23
CA GLY A 469 -18.87 -2.91 1.30
C GLY A 469 -19.66 -4.20 1.09
N ASP A 470 -20.81 -4.11 0.47
CA ASP A 470 -21.70 -5.23 0.16
C ASP A 470 -21.78 -5.56 -1.35
N ILE A 471 -20.93 -4.95 -2.19
CA ILE A 471 -20.97 -5.07 -3.65
C ILE A 471 -19.77 -5.85 -4.16
N ASN A 472 -19.99 -7.04 -4.72
CA ASN A 472 -18.98 -7.81 -5.44
C ASN A 472 -19.09 -7.61 -6.96
N PRO A 473 -17.97 -7.74 -7.70
CA PRO A 473 -17.98 -7.64 -9.15
C PRO A 473 -18.81 -8.77 -9.80
N VAL A 474 -19.46 -8.45 -10.92
CA VAL A 474 -20.19 -9.45 -11.74
C VAL A 474 -19.26 -10.19 -12.71
N ASP A 475 -18.12 -9.59 -13.06
CA ASP A 475 -17.14 -10.19 -13.96
C ASP A 475 -16.10 -10.98 -13.19
N ALA A 476 -15.71 -12.14 -13.72
CA ALA A 476 -14.62 -12.95 -13.15
C ALA A 476 -13.23 -12.35 -13.41
N ASP A 477 -13.11 -11.54 -14.46
CA ASP A 477 -11.86 -10.87 -14.87
C ASP A 477 -11.95 -9.37 -14.58
N HIS A 478 -11.08 -8.88 -13.68
CA HIS A 478 -10.98 -7.47 -13.32
C HIS A 478 -10.69 -6.54 -14.52
N ARG A 479 -10.07 -7.07 -15.59
CA ARG A 479 -9.80 -6.30 -16.83
C ARG A 479 -11.08 -5.99 -17.60
N VAL A 480 -12.06 -6.90 -17.55
CA VAL A 480 -13.39 -6.66 -18.12
C VAL A 480 -14.13 -5.58 -17.36
N THR A 481 -14.11 -5.66 -16.01
CA THR A 481 -14.65 -4.62 -15.14
C THR A 481 -13.97 -3.27 -15.40
N ALA A 482 -12.64 -3.24 -15.49
CA ALA A 482 -11.85 -2.04 -15.78
C ALA A 482 -12.24 -1.40 -17.11
N LYS A 483 -12.43 -2.21 -18.15
CA LYS A 483 -12.87 -1.73 -19.47
C LYS A 483 -14.25 -1.09 -19.43
N LYS A 484 -15.21 -1.68 -18.70
CA LYS A 484 -16.55 -1.09 -18.51
C LYS A 484 -16.46 0.28 -17.83
N VAL A 485 -15.67 0.38 -16.76
CA VAL A 485 -15.46 1.63 -16.02
C VAL A 485 -14.78 2.68 -16.90
N ALA A 486 -13.67 2.33 -17.56
CA ALA A 486 -12.94 3.24 -18.44
C ALA A 486 -13.80 3.76 -19.59
N SER A 487 -14.59 2.87 -20.24
CA SER A 487 -15.53 3.28 -21.30
C SER A 487 -16.59 4.24 -20.79
N ALA A 488 -17.18 3.99 -19.62
CA ALA A 488 -18.19 4.88 -19.04
C ALA A 488 -17.60 6.25 -18.64
N VAL A 489 -16.35 6.32 -18.17
CA VAL A 489 -15.64 7.59 -17.94
C VAL A 489 -15.41 8.33 -19.25
N THR A 490 -14.92 7.63 -20.28
CA THR A 490 -14.70 8.20 -21.64
C THR A 490 -15.99 8.79 -22.20
N ASP A 491 -17.10 8.07 -22.09
CA ASP A 491 -18.41 8.55 -22.55
C ASP A 491 -18.83 9.86 -21.87
N VAL A 492 -18.54 10.03 -20.57
CA VAL A 492 -18.80 11.29 -19.84
C VAL A 492 -17.94 12.43 -20.37
N LEU A 493 -16.65 12.16 -20.62
CA LEU A 493 -15.70 13.17 -21.13
C LEU A 493 -16.03 13.61 -22.57
N ASP A 494 -16.56 12.69 -23.40
CA ASP A 494 -16.85 12.96 -24.82
C ASP A 494 -18.18 13.66 -25.04
N ARG A 495 -19.18 13.44 -24.18
CA ARG A 495 -20.50 14.12 -24.28
C ARG A 495 -20.46 15.60 -23.97
N ASP A 496 -19.38 16.11 -23.35
CA ASP A 496 -19.20 17.50 -22.92
C ASP A 496 -20.38 18.07 -22.09
N ALA A 497 -21.08 17.20 -21.34
CA ALA A 497 -22.26 17.52 -20.54
C ALA A 497 -21.92 17.63 -19.04
N MET A 498 -20.68 17.98 -18.71
CA MET A 498 -20.22 18.11 -17.34
C MET A 498 -20.62 19.47 -16.75
N GLN A 499 -21.06 19.47 -15.48
CA GLN A 499 -21.44 20.69 -14.76
C GLN A 499 -20.20 21.36 -14.13
N PRO A 500 -20.04 22.68 -14.28
CA PRO A 500 -18.92 23.39 -13.66
C PRO A 500 -19.05 23.42 -12.14
N ILE A 501 -17.91 23.29 -11.46
CA ILE A 501 -17.77 23.46 -10.01
C ILE A 501 -17.34 24.90 -9.76
N GLN A 502 -18.13 25.66 -8.95
CA GLN A 502 -17.88 27.06 -8.66
C GLN A 502 -18.18 27.38 -7.19
N GLY A 503 -17.37 28.25 -6.58
CA GLY A 503 -17.54 28.74 -5.22
C GLY A 503 -16.38 28.38 -4.28
N GLY A 504 -16.51 28.77 -3.01
CA GLY A 504 -15.48 28.60 -2.00
C GLY A 504 -15.26 27.15 -1.54
N ILE A 505 -14.24 26.95 -0.72
CA ILE A 505 -13.94 25.65 -0.11
C ILE A 505 -14.28 25.70 1.37
N THR A 506 -15.01 24.70 1.86
CA THR A 506 -15.20 24.41 3.29
C THR A 506 -15.05 22.91 3.54
N PHE A 507 -14.65 22.52 4.75
CA PHE A 507 -14.43 21.12 5.07
C PHE A 507 -14.74 20.83 6.53
N TYR A 508 -15.19 19.60 6.79
CA TYR A 508 -15.53 19.09 8.11
C TYR A 508 -15.06 17.65 8.25
N LEU A 509 -14.58 17.28 9.42
CA LEU A 509 -14.31 15.91 9.81
C LEU A 509 -15.00 15.66 11.14
N ASP A 510 -16.02 14.84 11.11
CA ASP A 510 -16.83 14.46 12.26
C ASP A 510 -16.54 13.02 12.66
N THR A 511 -16.75 12.72 13.94
CA THR A 511 -16.68 11.38 14.49
C THR A 511 -18.02 11.04 15.12
N VAL A 512 -18.68 10.03 14.59
CA VAL A 512 -19.89 9.45 15.19
C VAL A 512 -19.43 8.29 16.08
N GLN A 513 -19.71 8.38 17.38
CA GLN A 513 -19.29 7.38 18.35
C GLN A 513 -20.43 6.38 18.61
N PHE A 514 -20.07 5.10 18.64
CA PHE A 514 -20.96 4.03 19.08
C PHE A 514 -20.33 3.34 20.29
N ASP A 515 -21.09 3.18 21.36
CA ASP A 515 -20.60 2.55 22.59
C ASP A 515 -20.20 1.10 22.34
N SER A 516 -19.07 0.71 22.89
CA SER A 516 -18.70 -0.70 22.98
C SER A 516 -19.58 -1.42 24.00
N ARG A 517 -20.07 -2.58 23.62
CA ARG A 517 -20.88 -3.46 24.45
C ARG A 517 -20.37 -4.90 24.33
N PRO A 518 -19.16 -5.16 24.81
CA PRO A 518 -18.51 -6.47 24.66
C PRO A 518 -19.34 -7.56 25.34
N TRP A 519 -19.19 -8.78 24.87
CA TRP A 519 -19.79 -9.92 25.53
C TRP A 519 -19.23 -10.08 26.96
N PRO A 520 -20.05 -10.64 27.90
CA PRO A 520 -19.55 -11.04 29.22
C PRO A 520 -18.37 -12.02 29.11
N GLU A 521 -17.43 -11.96 30.04
CA GLU A 521 -16.20 -12.73 30.02
C GLU A 521 -16.44 -14.25 29.95
N ASP A 522 -17.43 -14.76 30.69
CA ASP A 522 -17.85 -16.16 30.68
C ASP A 522 -18.36 -16.60 29.31
N LYS A 523 -19.13 -15.75 28.61
CA LYS A 523 -19.58 -16.00 27.23
C LYS A 523 -18.39 -16.07 26.26
N ILE A 524 -17.42 -15.16 26.40
CA ILE A 524 -16.21 -15.15 25.56
C ILE A 524 -15.41 -16.44 25.77
N LYS A 525 -15.22 -16.86 27.04
CA LYS A 525 -14.52 -18.11 27.38
C LYS A 525 -15.24 -19.35 26.81
N ALA A 526 -16.56 -19.39 26.91
CA ALA A 526 -17.37 -20.49 26.33
C ALA A 526 -17.24 -20.51 24.81
N PHE A 527 -17.31 -19.35 24.14
CA PHE A 527 -17.13 -19.23 22.70
C PHE A 527 -15.74 -19.68 22.24
N ARG A 528 -14.68 -19.26 22.99
CA ARG A 528 -13.33 -19.72 22.73
C ARG A 528 -13.22 -21.24 22.78
N LYS A 529 -13.74 -21.85 23.86
CA LYS A 529 -13.71 -23.30 24.07
C LYS A 529 -14.45 -24.06 22.95
N ALA A 530 -15.55 -23.51 22.45
CA ALA A 530 -16.33 -24.12 21.37
C ALA A 530 -15.60 -24.12 20.01
N ASN A 531 -14.59 -23.26 19.84
CA ASN A 531 -13.84 -23.10 18.59
C ASN A 531 -12.39 -23.64 18.68
N GLU A 532 -11.87 -23.96 19.86
CA GLU A 532 -10.51 -24.51 20.03
C GLU A 532 -10.40 -25.95 19.52
N GLY A 533 -9.17 -26.38 19.16
CA GLY A 533 -8.88 -27.73 18.69
C GLY A 533 -9.35 -28.03 17.26
N GLN A 534 -9.80 -27.02 16.51
CA GLN A 534 -10.23 -27.14 15.12
C GLN A 534 -9.14 -26.62 14.15
N GLU A 535 -7.95 -27.19 14.23
CA GLU A 535 -6.84 -26.80 13.36
C GLU A 535 -7.19 -26.95 11.87
N GLY A 536 -6.86 -25.93 11.06
CA GLY A 536 -7.18 -25.87 9.64
C GLY A 536 -8.57 -25.32 9.33
N ASN A 537 -9.43 -25.15 10.33
CA ASN A 537 -10.67 -24.40 10.20
C ASN A 537 -10.39 -22.91 10.46
N VAL A 538 -10.15 -22.17 9.39
CA VAL A 538 -9.77 -20.74 9.44
C VAL A 538 -10.79 -19.89 10.22
N GLY A 539 -12.10 -20.22 10.11
CA GLY A 539 -13.15 -19.55 10.87
C GLY A 539 -13.05 -19.79 12.38
N ALA A 540 -12.84 -21.04 12.79
CA ALA A 540 -12.66 -21.39 14.20
C ALA A 540 -11.37 -20.78 14.77
N GLU A 541 -10.27 -20.84 14.04
CA GLU A 541 -9.01 -20.21 14.43
C GLU A 541 -9.16 -18.67 14.61
N LYS A 542 -9.87 -17.99 13.71
CA LYS A 542 -10.23 -16.57 13.85
C LYS A 542 -11.02 -16.33 15.14
N ASN A 543 -12.03 -17.16 15.40
CA ASN A 543 -12.90 -17.04 16.58
C ASN A 543 -12.10 -17.19 17.88
N VAL A 544 -11.14 -18.11 17.93
CA VAL A 544 -10.22 -18.27 19.08
C VAL A 544 -9.38 -17.01 19.24
N ARG A 545 -8.74 -16.51 18.17
CA ARG A 545 -7.93 -15.28 18.23
C ARG A 545 -8.74 -14.06 18.65
N TRP A 546 -9.98 -13.95 18.20
CA TRP A 546 -10.88 -12.88 18.66
C TRP A 546 -11.18 -13.00 20.15
N ALA A 547 -11.52 -14.19 20.63
CA ALA A 547 -11.78 -14.41 22.05
C ALA A 547 -10.54 -14.10 22.92
N ASP A 548 -9.35 -14.55 22.49
CA ASP A 548 -8.08 -14.23 23.17
C ASP A 548 -7.81 -12.71 23.20
N LEU A 549 -8.09 -12.00 22.11
CA LEU A 549 -8.00 -10.54 22.05
C LEU A 549 -8.94 -9.86 23.06
N MET A 550 -10.20 -10.27 23.11
CA MET A 550 -11.19 -9.72 24.05
C MET A 550 -10.82 -10.02 25.51
N LEU A 551 -10.40 -11.25 25.82
CA LEU A 551 -9.96 -11.62 27.16
C LEU A 551 -8.72 -10.85 27.59
N ARG A 552 -7.79 -10.57 26.67
CA ARG A 552 -6.62 -9.70 26.93
C ARG A 552 -7.06 -8.27 27.23
N TYR A 553 -8.00 -7.71 26.46
CA TYR A 553 -8.54 -6.38 26.71
C TYR A 553 -9.21 -6.27 28.07
N ILE A 554 -10.00 -7.27 28.48
CA ILE A 554 -10.62 -7.32 29.81
C ILE A 554 -9.53 -7.38 30.90
N LYS A 555 -8.56 -8.29 30.74
CA LYS A 555 -7.47 -8.47 31.73
C LYS A 555 -6.64 -7.21 31.95
N ASN A 556 -6.38 -6.45 30.87
CA ASN A 556 -5.51 -5.27 30.90
C ASN A 556 -6.26 -3.95 31.08
N ASP A 557 -7.59 -3.98 31.19
CA ASP A 557 -8.45 -2.78 31.15
C ASP A 557 -8.25 -1.92 29.91
N GLU A 558 -8.06 -2.59 28.74
CA GLU A 558 -7.78 -1.96 27.43
C GLU A 558 -8.99 -2.05 26.47
N MET A 559 -10.17 -2.45 26.96
CA MET A 559 -11.35 -2.58 26.10
C MET A 559 -11.68 -1.23 25.47
N PRO A 560 -11.78 -1.12 24.13
CA PRO A 560 -12.18 0.12 23.50
C PRO A 560 -13.53 0.60 24.02
N ALA A 561 -13.62 1.82 24.51
CA ALA A 561 -14.87 2.39 25.03
C ALA A 561 -15.91 2.62 23.92
N THR A 562 -15.46 2.87 22.69
CA THR A 562 -16.33 3.18 21.55
C THR A 562 -15.80 2.59 20.25
N MET A 563 -16.69 2.46 19.27
CA MET A 563 -16.42 2.12 17.87
C MET A 563 -16.68 3.37 17.00
N PRO A 564 -15.65 4.19 16.71
CA PRO A 564 -15.82 5.44 15.97
C PRO A 564 -16.10 5.20 14.49
N VAL A 565 -16.93 6.04 13.89
CA VAL A 565 -17.12 6.18 12.44
C VAL A 565 -16.78 7.61 12.05
N PHE A 566 -15.81 7.76 11.15
CA PHE A 566 -15.41 9.08 10.65
C PHE A 566 -16.25 9.45 9.43
N VAL A 567 -16.80 10.66 9.46
CA VAL A 567 -17.54 11.26 8.34
C VAL A 567 -16.85 12.57 7.97
N GLN A 568 -16.28 12.61 6.78
CA GLN A 568 -15.59 13.80 6.27
C GLN A 568 -16.35 14.39 5.10
N THR A 569 -16.57 15.69 5.12
CA THR A 569 -17.20 16.42 4.02
C THR A 569 -16.23 17.48 3.51
N LEU A 570 -15.95 17.44 2.21
CA LEU A 570 -15.27 18.49 1.48
C LEU A 570 -16.29 19.17 0.55
N ASN A 571 -16.66 20.41 0.85
CA ASN A 571 -17.46 21.23 -0.05
C ASN A 571 -16.50 22.06 -0.91
N ILE A 572 -16.49 21.84 -2.19
CA ILE A 572 -15.68 22.55 -3.16
C ILE A 572 -16.68 23.26 -4.10
N GLY A 573 -16.98 24.50 -3.80
CA GLY A 573 -18.08 25.21 -4.45
C GLY A 573 -19.42 24.48 -4.27
N ASN A 574 -20.11 24.23 -5.38
CA ASN A 574 -21.37 23.49 -5.45
C ASN A 574 -21.19 21.96 -5.46
N TRP A 575 -19.96 21.44 -5.49
CA TRP A 575 -19.67 20.01 -5.37
C TRP A 575 -19.40 19.62 -3.92
N LYS A 576 -20.07 18.57 -3.46
CA LYS A 576 -19.96 18.00 -2.12
C LYS A 576 -19.38 16.58 -2.24
N LEU A 577 -18.17 16.38 -1.72
CA LEU A 577 -17.56 15.05 -1.56
C LEU A 577 -17.69 14.62 -0.09
N VAL A 578 -18.45 13.55 0.15
CA VAL A 578 -18.62 12.93 1.47
C VAL A 578 -17.80 11.65 1.52
N GLY A 579 -16.84 11.57 2.44
CA GLY A 579 -16.04 10.38 2.71
C GLY A 579 -16.44 9.73 4.02
N ILE A 580 -16.70 8.43 4.02
CA ILE A 580 -17.07 7.66 5.21
C ILE A 580 -15.99 6.60 5.44
N SER A 581 -15.63 6.41 6.71
CA SER A 581 -14.70 5.35 7.12
C SER A 581 -15.35 3.97 7.07
N ARG A 582 -14.52 2.95 7.21
CA ARG A 582 -14.89 1.53 7.21
C ARG A 582 -15.30 1.01 5.82
N GLU A 583 -15.60 -0.26 5.69
CA GLU A 583 -16.18 -0.86 4.49
C GLU A 583 -17.67 -0.50 4.42
N THR A 584 -17.94 0.69 3.92
CA THR A 584 -19.28 1.28 3.89
C THR A 584 -20.14 0.59 2.84
N THR A 585 -21.32 0.11 3.24
CA THR A 585 -22.30 -0.52 2.35
C THR A 585 -22.99 0.49 1.44
N THR A 586 -23.52 0.02 0.31
CA THR A 586 -24.02 0.85 -0.80
C THR A 586 -25.19 1.77 -0.43
N GLU A 587 -26.03 1.38 0.54
CA GLU A 587 -27.19 2.17 0.96
C GLU A 587 -26.81 3.54 1.54
N TYR A 588 -25.61 3.69 2.12
CA TYR A 588 -25.10 4.99 2.58
C TYR A 588 -24.92 5.96 1.41
N SER A 589 -24.36 5.50 0.29
CA SER A 589 -24.21 6.35 -0.90
C SER A 589 -25.55 6.80 -1.43
N LEU A 590 -26.50 5.88 -1.60
CA LEU A 590 -27.85 6.17 -2.07
C LEU A 590 -28.57 7.17 -1.14
N GLY A 591 -28.54 6.92 0.18
CA GLY A 591 -29.18 7.78 1.17
C GLY A 591 -28.58 9.18 1.24
N ILE A 592 -27.25 9.29 1.22
CA ILE A 592 -26.57 10.60 1.28
C ILE A 592 -26.85 11.43 0.01
N LYS A 593 -26.82 10.82 -1.18
CA LYS A 593 -27.19 11.49 -2.43
C LYS A 593 -28.64 11.98 -2.39
N ALA A 594 -29.54 11.21 -1.79
CA ALA A 594 -30.95 11.58 -1.62
C ALA A 594 -31.19 12.76 -0.64
N LEU A 595 -30.24 13.08 0.27
CA LEU A 595 -30.34 14.26 1.14
C LEU A 595 -30.25 15.58 0.36
N TRP A 596 -29.57 15.58 -0.80
CA TRP A 596 -29.32 16.77 -1.60
C TRP A 596 -29.50 16.49 -3.12
N PRO A 597 -30.74 16.21 -3.57
CA PRO A 597 -30.99 15.79 -4.94
C PRO A 597 -30.59 16.86 -5.99
N ASP A 598 -30.61 18.13 -5.61
CA ASP A 598 -30.28 19.26 -6.49
C ASP A 598 -28.79 19.68 -6.42
N LYS A 599 -27.93 18.92 -5.70
CA LYS A 599 -26.51 19.21 -5.56
C LYS A 599 -25.64 18.16 -6.26
N LEU A 600 -24.42 18.57 -6.61
CA LEU A 600 -23.39 17.66 -7.09
C LEU A 600 -22.79 16.91 -5.89
N VAL A 601 -23.33 15.73 -5.55
CA VAL A 601 -22.90 14.92 -4.42
C VAL A 601 -22.17 13.68 -4.93
N THR A 602 -20.96 13.46 -4.40
CA THR A 602 -20.14 12.25 -4.58
C THR A 602 -19.91 11.63 -3.20
N VAL A 603 -20.05 10.31 -3.07
CA VAL A 603 -19.89 9.61 -1.79
C VAL A 603 -18.83 8.51 -1.91
N ALA A 604 -17.77 8.65 -1.12
CA ALA A 604 -16.67 7.69 -1.03
C ALA A 604 -16.78 6.88 0.28
N GLY A 605 -16.58 5.58 0.20
CA GLY A 605 -16.34 4.71 1.35
C GLY A 605 -14.84 4.60 1.66
N TYR A 606 -14.46 3.72 2.59
CA TYR A 606 -13.06 3.38 2.87
C TYR A 606 -12.14 4.59 3.14
N CYS A 607 -12.72 5.64 3.74
CA CYS A 607 -12.02 6.90 3.97
C CYS A 607 -11.47 7.00 5.39
N ASN A 608 -10.18 7.33 5.52
CA ASN A 608 -9.48 7.64 6.78
C ASN A 608 -9.31 6.47 7.78
N ASP A 609 -10.07 5.39 7.65
CA ASP A 609 -10.01 4.19 8.49
C ASP A 609 -10.83 3.06 7.87
N VAL A 610 -10.31 1.83 7.91
CA VAL A 610 -11.03 0.63 7.43
C VAL A 610 -11.03 -0.45 8.52
N SER A 611 -11.52 -0.11 9.71
CA SER A 611 -11.44 -0.96 10.89
C SER A 611 -12.60 -1.95 11.07
N SER A 612 -13.59 -1.96 10.19
CA SER A 612 -14.65 -2.98 10.04
C SER A 612 -15.57 -2.65 8.86
N TYR A 613 -16.60 -3.50 8.66
CA TYR A 613 -17.75 -3.11 7.85
C TYR A 613 -18.56 -1.99 8.52
N LEU A 614 -19.26 -1.21 7.72
CA LEU A 614 -20.30 -0.29 8.16
C LEU A 614 -21.64 -0.75 7.57
N PRO A 615 -22.38 -1.61 8.31
CA PRO A 615 -23.66 -2.17 7.86
C PRO A 615 -24.80 -1.19 8.00
N THR A 616 -25.96 -1.52 7.43
CA THR A 616 -27.24 -0.90 7.74
C THR A 616 -28.08 -1.82 8.63
N SER A 617 -29.22 -1.34 9.12
CA SER A 617 -30.18 -2.13 9.88
C SER A 617 -30.63 -3.40 9.15
N ARG A 618 -30.68 -3.37 7.80
CA ARG A 618 -31.03 -4.56 6.99
C ARG A 618 -30.00 -5.68 7.12
N HIS A 619 -28.71 -5.34 7.07
CA HIS A 619 -27.61 -6.30 7.21
C HIS A 619 -27.58 -6.93 8.61
N ILE A 620 -27.80 -6.10 9.65
CA ILE A 620 -27.83 -6.54 11.05
C ILE A 620 -29.01 -7.47 11.30
N LYS A 621 -30.24 -7.10 10.88
CA LYS A 621 -31.44 -7.91 11.02
C LYS A 621 -31.38 -9.23 10.24
N ALA A 622 -30.75 -9.21 9.07
CA ALA A 622 -30.56 -10.42 8.28
C ALA A 622 -29.48 -11.36 8.87
N GLY A 623 -28.70 -10.92 9.86
CA GLY A 623 -27.65 -11.72 10.50
C GLY A 623 -26.52 -12.14 9.53
N ILE A 624 -26.33 -11.40 8.45
CA ILE A 624 -25.35 -11.71 7.40
C ILE A 624 -23.98 -11.16 7.72
N TYR A 625 -22.99 -11.53 6.92
CA TYR A 625 -21.57 -11.27 7.15
C TYR A 625 -21.26 -9.81 7.50
N GLU A 626 -21.74 -8.85 6.72
CA GLU A 626 -21.46 -7.41 6.92
C GLU A 626 -22.00 -6.88 8.25
N GLY A 627 -23.15 -7.38 8.69
CA GLY A 627 -23.84 -6.95 9.92
C GLY A 627 -23.48 -7.75 11.16
N ASN A 628 -22.91 -8.95 11.00
CA ASN A 628 -22.74 -9.87 12.11
C ASN A 628 -21.32 -10.49 12.14
N ASP A 629 -20.98 -11.46 11.27
CA ASP A 629 -19.76 -12.27 11.43
C ASP A 629 -18.45 -11.47 11.17
N SER A 630 -18.51 -10.42 10.37
CA SER A 630 -17.35 -9.62 9.99
C SER A 630 -16.63 -8.98 11.19
N PHE A 631 -17.34 -8.65 12.27
CA PHE A 631 -16.73 -7.99 13.43
C PHE A 631 -15.65 -8.82 14.12
N PHE A 632 -15.74 -10.16 14.05
CA PHE A 632 -14.70 -11.06 14.55
C PHE A 632 -13.38 -10.89 13.78
N TRP A 633 -13.45 -10.74 12.44
CA TRP A 633 -12.28 -10.56 11.60
C TRP A 633 -11.54 -9.24 11.88
N TYR A 634 -12.27 -8.21 12.25
CA TYR A 634 -11.72 -6.90 12.54
C TYR A 634 -11.41 -6.68 14.04
N GLY A 635 -11.58 -7.71 14.87
CA GLY A 635 -11.29 -7.61 16.31
C GLY A 635 -12.17 -6.59 17.03
N GLN A 636 -13.37 -6.31 16.51
CA GLN A 636 -14.31 -5.39 17.16
C GLN A 636 -14.93 -6.03 18.42
N PRO A 637 -15.24 -5.26 19.46
CA PRO A 637 -15.81 -5.80 20.69
C PRO A 637 -17.25 -6.33 20.54
N ASN A 638 -18.00 -5.79 19.58
CA ASN A 638 -19.38 -6.15 19.29
C ASN A 638 -19.81 -5.66 17.90
N ILE A 639 -20.97 -6.11 17.43
CA ILE A 639 -21.64 -5.58 16.25
C ILE A 639 -22.19 -4.16 16.51
N PHE A 640 -22.42 -3.39 15.44
CA PHE A 640 -23.11 -2.10 15.55
C PHE A 640 -24.57 -2.26 16.01
N PRO A 641 -25.16 -1.23 16.65
CA PRO A 641 -26.59 -1.22 16.96
C PRO A 641 -27.43 -1.16 15.67
N GLU A 642 -28.67 -1.69 15.72
CA GLU A 642 -29.54 -1.72 14.54
C GLU A 642 -29.78 -0.35 13.89
N ASN A 643 -29.78 0.73 14.67
CA ASN A 643 -29.98 2.09 14.19
C ASN A 643 -28.67 2.79 13.72
N VAL A 644 -27.61 2.04 13.42
CA VAL A 644 -26.31 2.62 13.00
C VAL A 644 -26.46 3.52 11.77
N TYR A 645 -27.24 3.08 10.78
CA TYR A 645 -27.48 3.84 9.55
C TYR A 645 -28.17 5.17 9.85
N GLU A 646 -29.29 5.13 10.59
CA GLU A 646 -30.09 6.31 10.93
C GLU A 646 -29.27 7.33 11.74
N THR A 647 -28.48 6.86 12.70
CA THR A 647 -27.61 7.71 13.54
C THR A 647 -26.56 8.45 12.69
N ILE A 648 -25.92 7.76 11.74
CA ILE A 648 -24.94 8.38 10.85
C ILE A 648 -25.62 9.37 9.89
N MET A 649 -26.76 8.97 9.28
CA MET A 649 -27.50 9.83 8.36
C MET A 649 -28.01 11.11 9.04
N GLU A 650 -28.47 11.02 10.28
CA GLU A 650 -28.86 12.17 11.08
C GLU A 650 -27.68 13.10 11.38
N SER A 651 -26.54 12.55 11.78
CA SER A 651 -25.30 13.32 12.00
C SER A 651 -24.90 14.08 10.74
N ILE A 652 -24.92 13.43 9.57
CA ILE A 652 -24.61 14.05 8.28
C ILE A 652 -25.58 15.19 7.98
N LYS A 653 -26.88 14.96 8.17
CA LYS A 653 -27.93 15.95 7.92
C LYS A 653 -27.79 17.16 8.83
N LEU A 654 -27.54 16.96 10.13
CA LEU A 654 -27.46 18.03 11.14
C LEU A 654 -26.23 18.94 10.94
N LYS A 655 -25.08 18.36 10.58
CA LYS A 655 -23.82 19.09 10.52
C LYS A 655 -23.50 19.69 9.13
N ASN A 656 -24.20 19.26 8.10
CA ASN A 656 -23.99 19.72 6.72
C ASN A 656 -25.12 20.59 6.17
N ARG A 657 -25.82 21.33 7.03
CA ARG A 657 -26.89 22.28 6.67
C ARG A 657 -26.39 23.47 5.87
#